data_2f8d9cb69997c17ba57fd9f17d7db23e
#
_entry.id   2f8d9cb69997c17ba57fd9f17d7db23e
#
_cell.length_a   1.000
_cell.length_b   1.000
_cell.length_c   1.000
_cell.angle_alpha   90.00
_cell.angle_beta   90.00
_cell.angle_gamma   90.00
#
_symmetry.space_group_name_H-M   'P 1'
#
loop_
_entity.id
_entity.type
_entity.pdbx_description
1 polymer ?
#
loop_
_entity_poly.entity_id
_entity_poly.type
_entity_poly.pdbx_seq_one_letter_code
_entity_poly.pdbx_strand_id
1 'polypeptide(L)'
;MSIKNSLYRKRFESDACGIGCVANIDGTRSNDIIINSLTVLENMSHRGATGNNKKIGDGAGLKTQIPHKLLQDELYRKNISLPSPGKYGLGMFFLPNNIKDYNISIKIFDDAFKKFGFSIIYRREVPINKKDLCKSNFNFIPRIEQWIIKSNNYFKNEDDFNKALYISRRYIENLIINHDNSNLLNSVYVASLSTNTVVYKGQLTTHQVRTFYPDLSNNLFESCFSIVHSRFSTNTFPSWKLAQPFRFISHNGEINTLQGNLNSLKSAESRFESNLFTNEELNIVRPVTSNDQSDSASLDNLIELLSFSNIDIDEVMMMLIPEAWDNDDTMSKTKKSFYEFKSSIIEPWDGPAAIIYTNGKSIGSILDRNGLRPMRYTITKDNKIILASETGVLNIEPSNVKQKGNLRSGKILSIDFIRNKVKFDEEIKKTICSKEPYYNWLKKNRITIDMLPKKKSKFKKINDFDLDRSHKVFGYSKEDIEKVIYPMTENSSEPIGSMGNDTPIAVLSKKPKHLSNYFKQLFAQVTNPPIDPIREKDVMSLITHLGNISNLLSQKDTDCQNIILKSPILNDETLEKIRSIDIFNLQSKTINAYYKVDKEGGNLKKSLNRLCRYVDDAIDDGYEFIIISDRFLDSSHAPIPSLLSCSCIHNHLIRSGKRGKVGLIVESGDAWEVHHYATLLSFGANAINPYLAFATIRKLRESNSSSDIKKLKILKNNYINAIENGLLKVFSKIGISTLKSYQGSQLFEIIGINRNTVDQYFTLTTSRIEGLGINDIERENNKKHFRAYNHEQTGLDVGGLLSWKKEGEKHAFNPETISLLQHSTIKNDYSLFKKYSSKVNHLNKTSIRSNFDFNF
;
A
#
# COMPACT_ATOMS: atom_id res chain seq x y z
N MET A 1 -12.94 -40.01 -12.80
CA MET A 1 -12.47 -40.41 -11.44
C MET A 1 -13.43 -39.88 -10.40
N SER A 2 -13.93 -40.75 -9.54
CA SER A 2 -14.89 -40.39 -8.48
C SER A 2 -14.19 -39.51 -7.44
N ILE A 3 -14.74 -38.35 -7.13
CA ILE A 3 -14.27 -37.36 -6.12
C ILE A 3 -14.07 -37.99 -4.72
N LYS A 4 -14.59 -39.22 -4.49
CA LYS A 4 -14.50 -39.93 -3.20
C LYS A 4 -13.08 -40.27 -2.74
N ASN A 5 -12.10 -40.37 -3.63
CA ASN A 5 -10.73 -40.76 -3.31
C ASN A 5 -9.71 -39.60 -3.44
N SER A 6 -10.16 -38.36 -3.55
CA SER A 6 -9.34 -37.17 -3.59
C SER A 6 -9.14 -36.60 -2.18
N LEU A 7 -7.94 -36.06 -1.91
CA LEU A 7 -7.67 -35.27 -0.70
C LEU A 7 -8.41 -33.93 -0.71
N TYR A 8 -8.91 -33.52 -1.86
CA TYR A 8 -9.73 -32.34 -2.02
C TYR A 8 -11.05 -32.47 -1.27
N ARG A 9 -11.33 -31.50 -0.42
CA ARG A 9 -12.62 -31.42 0.31
C ARG A 9 -13.18 -30.02 0.09
N LYS A 10 -14.25 -29.93 -0.67
CA LYS A 10 -14.95 -28.69 -1.06
C LYS A 10 -15.24 -27.74 0.12
N ARG A 11 -15.32 -28.23 1.35
CA ARG A 11 -15.58 -27.42 2.56
C ARG A 11 -14.36 -26.60 3.06
N PHE A 12 -13.15 -26.88 2.55
CA PHE A 12 -11.92 -26.24 3.00
C PHE A 12 -11.36 -25.23 2.00
N GLU A 13 -11.94 -25.12 0.80
CA GLU A 13 -11.47 -24.19 -0.23
C GLU A 13 -12.59 -23.25 -0.65
N SER A 14 -12.56 -22.04 -0.12
CA SER A 14 -13.48 -20.96 -0.53
C SER A 14 -12.84 -19.57 -0.57
N ASP A 15 -11.52 -19.47 -0.44
CA ASP A 15 -10.88 -18.19 -0.11
C ASP A 15 -9.98 -17.57 -1.20
N ALA A 16 -10.04 -18.02 -2.45
CA ALA A 16 -9.24 -17.45 -3.54
C ALA A 16 -10.12 -16.99 -4.71
N CYS A 17 -9.90 -15.74 -5.18
CA CYS A 17 -10.54 -15.25 -6.40
C CYS A 17 -10.19 -16.11 -7.61
N GLY A 18 -11.14 -16.24 -8.55
CA GLY A 18 -10.91 -16.84 -9.85
C GLY A 18 -10.82 -15.77 -10.93
N ILE A 19 -9.70 -15.71 -11.65
CA ILE A 19 -9.58 -14.87 -12.84
C ILE A 19 -9.29 -15.74 -14.06
N GLY A 20 -9.79 -15.32 -15.21
CA GLY A 20 -9.56 -16.00 -16.46
C GLY A 20 -9.65 -15.07 -17.66
N CYS A 21 -9.08 -15.51 -18.77
CA CYS A 21 -9.17 -14.84 -20.05
C CYS A 21 -9.18 -15.89 -21.16
N VAL A 22 -10.01 -15.67 -22.16
CA VAL A 22 -9.98 -16.41 -23.44
C VAL A 22 -9.80 -15.40 -24.54
N ALA A 23 -8.86 -15.64 -25.45
CA ALA A 23 -8.60 -14.74 -26.58
C ALA A 23 -8.18 -15.49 -27.83
N ASN A 24 -8.58 -14.97 -29.00
CA ASN A 24 -8.02 -15.33 -30.31
C ASN A 24 -6.73 -14.52 -30.54
N ILE A 25 -5.61 -15.17 -30.70
CA ILE A 25 -4.29 -14.54 -30.86
C ILE A 25 -4.22 -13.65 -32.09
N ASP A 26 -4.95 -14.03 -33.15
CA ASP A 26 -5.02 -13.28 -34.39
C ASP A 26 -6.00 -12.09 -34.39
N GLY A 27 -6.59 -11.79 -33.25
CA GLY A 27 -7.52 -10.67 -33.09
C GLY A 27 -8.89 -10.89 -33.74
N THR A 28 -9.19 -12.07 -34.29
CA THR A 28 -10.48 -12.39 -34.91
C THR A 28 -11.58 -12.39 -33.89
N ARG A 29 -12.66 -11.62 -34.14
CA ARG A 29 -13.84 -11.56 -33.25
C ARG A 29 -14.74 -12.78 -33.50
N SER A 30 -15.19 -13.41 -32.44
CA SER A 30 -16.17 -14.50 -32.48
C SER A 30 -17.04 -14.54 -31.23
N ASN A 31 -18.24 -15.09 -31.41
CA ASN A 31 -19.14 -15.38 -30.28
C ASN A 31 -18.58 -16.50 -29.37
N ASP A 32 -17.81 -17.42 -29.96
CA ASP A 32 -17.16 -18.52 -29.28
C ASP A 32 -16.30 -18.06 -28.09
N ILE A 33 -15.63 -16.91 -28.20
CA ILE A 33 -14.86 -16.31 -27.12
C ILE A 33 -15.75 -15.98 -25.92
N ILE A 34 -16.96 -15.48 -26.15
CA ILE A 34 -17.89 -15.14 -25.10
C ILE A 34 -18.41 -16.40 -24.42
N ILE A 35 -18.84 -17.40 -25.20
CA ILE A 35 -19.34 -18.69 -24.68
C ILE A 35 -18.28 -19.38 -23.84
N ASN A 36 -17.04 -19.46 -24.36
CA ASN A 36 -15.93 -20.08 -23.64
C ASN A 36 -15.57 -19.34 -22.37
N SER A 37 -15.61 -18.01 -22.38
CA SER A 37 -15.30 -17.20 -21.21
C SER A 37 -16.35 -17.33 -20.11
N LEU A 38 -17.62 -17.39 -20.46
CA LEU A 38 -18.71 -17.67 -19.51
C LEU A 38 -18.55 -19.08 -18.93
N THR A 39 -18.14 -20.06 -19.74
CA THR A 39 -17.85 -21.41 -19.25
C THR A 39 -16.64 -21.43 -18.30
N VAL A 40 -15.57 -20.68 -18.62
CA VAL A 40 -14.44 -20.48 -17.69
C VAL A 40 -14.89 -19.88 -16.37
N LEU A 41 -15.76 -18.86 -16.42
CA LEU A 41 -16.28 -18.21 -15.22
C LEU A 41 -17.12 -19.19 -14.37
N GLU A 42 -18.00 -19.95 -14.99
CA GLU A 42 -18.87 -20.94 -14.35
C GLU A 42 -18.07 -22.09 -13.72
N ASN A 43 -17.03 -22.58 -14.42
CA ASN A 43 -16.14 -23.63 -13.92
C ASN A 43 -15.26 -23.19 -12.75
N MET A 44 -15.07 -21.88 -12.55
CA MET A 44 -14.42 -21.30 -11.37
C MET A 44 -15.40 -20.95 -10.24
N SER A 45 -16.63 -21.45 -10.24
CA SER A 45 -17.64 -21.13 -9.23
C SER A 45 -17.22 -21.52 -7.79
N HIS A 46 -16.37 -22.52 -7.63
CA HIS A 46 -15.79 -22.92 -6.34
C HIS A 46 -14.84 -21.87 -5.73
N ARG A 47 -14.33 -20.95 -6.56
CA ARG A 47 -13.53 -19.77 -6.15
C ARG A 47 -14.40 -18.57 -5.83
N GLY A 48 -15.65 -18.56 -6.23
CA GLY A 48 -16.62 -17.54 -5.88
C GLY A 48 -17.07 -17.63 -4.42
N ALA A 49 -17.57 -16.53 -3.89
CA ALA A 49 -18.20 -16.50 -2.58
C ALA A 49 -19.67 -16.12 -2.69
N THR A 50 -20.46 -16.64 -1.75
CA THR A 50 -21.88 -16.32 -1.62
C THR A 50 -22.18 -15.97 -0.17
N GLY A 51 -23.15 -15.10 0.06
CA GLY A 51 -23.68 -14.85 1.39
C GLY A 51 -24.39 -16.06 1.99
N ASN A 52 -25.10 -15.87 3.11
CA ASN A 52 -25.92 -16.92 3.74
C ASN A 52 -26.93 -17.56 2.78
N ASN A 53 -27.38 -16.80 1.78
CA ASN A 53 -28.21 -17.32 0.69
C ASN A 53 -27.32 -17.53 -0.55
N LYS A 54 -27.27 -18.77 -1.07
CA LYS A 54 -26.49 -19.15 -2.28
C LYS A 54 -26.84 -18.37 -3.54
N LYS A 55 -27.99 -17.67 -3.58
CA LYS A 55 -28.40 -16.78 -4.68
C LYS A 55 -27.88 -15.33 -4.54
N ILE A 56 -27.14 -15.04 -3.48
CA ILE A 56 -26.51 -13.74 -3.25
C ILE A 56 -25.03 -13.90 -3.48
N GLY A 57 -24.55 -13.45 -4.64
CA GLY A 57 -23.13 -13.49 -4.99
C GLY A 57 -22.38 -12.28 -4.43
N ASP A 58 -21.10 -12.46 -4.15
CA ASP A 58 -20.21 -11.37 -3.73
C ASP A 58 -19.81 -10.49 -4.91
N GLY A 59 -19.80 -11.02 -6.12
CA GLY A 59 -19.50 -10.28 -7.34
C GLY A 59 -18.90 -11.17 -8.43
N ALA A 60 -19.30 -10.93 -9.67
CA ALA A 60 -18.74 -11.56 -10.85
C ALA A 60 -18.95 -10.68 -12.07
N GLY A 61 -18.17 -10.92 -13.11
CA GLY A 61 -18.32 -10.17 -14.35
C GLY A 61 -17.33 -10.57 -15.45
N LEU A 62 -17.49 -9.92 -16.59
CA LEU A 62 -16.58 -10.04 -17.71
C LEU A 62 -16.35 -8.70 -18.40
N LYS A 63 -15.17 -8.58 -19.03
CA LYS A 63 -14.77 -7.46 -19.87
C LYS A 63 -14.48 -7.99 -21.27
N THR A 64 -15.03 -7.30 -22.28
CA THR A 64 -14.89 -7.68 -23.69
C THR A 64 -14.61 -6.47 -24.56
N GLN A 65 -14.37 -6.68 -25.85
CA GLN A 65 -14.54 -5.59 -26.82
C GLN A 65 -16.02 -5.22 -26.95
N ILE A 66 -16.28 -4.00 -27.42
CA ILE A 66 -17.63 -3.54 -27.73
C ILE A 66 -18.27 -4.48 -28.77
N PRO A 67 -19.47 -5.04 -28.51
CA PRO A 67 -20.16 -5.95 -29.42
C PRO A 67 -20.83 -5.18 -30.56
N HIS A 68 -20.05 -4.71 -31.51
CA HIS A 68 -20.50 -3.80 -32.56
C HIS A 68 -21.67 -4.36 -33.39
N LYS A 69 -21.63 -5.65 -33.79
CA LYS A 69 -22.71 -6.28 -34.60
C LYS A 69 -24.04 -6.32 -33.84
N LEU A 70 -24.01 -6.62 -32.52
CA LEU A 70 -25.20 -6.62 -31.67
C LEU A 70 -25.82 -5.22 -31.62
N LEU A 71 -25.00 -4.21 -31.33
CA LEU A 71 -25.48 -2.82 -31.24
C LEU A 71 -25.95 -2.30 -32.57
N GLN A 72 -25.28 -2.66 -33.67
CA GLN A 72 -25.66 -2.27 -35.05
C GLN A 72 -27.02 -2.84 -35.42
N ASP A 73 -27.28 -4.12 -35.15
CA ASP A 73 -28.57 -4.77 -35.46
C ASP A 73 -29.72 -4.14 -34.62
N GLU A 74 -29.46 -3.91 -33.31
CA GLU A 74 -30.47 -3.30 -32.45
C GLU A 74 -30.82 -1.86 -32.89
N LEU A 75 -29.81 -1.05 -33.22
CA LEU A 75 -30.02 0.33 -33.65
C LEU A 75 -30.61 0.42 -35.05
N TYR A 76 -30.25 -0.48 -35.95
CA TYR A 76 -30.84 -0.57 -37.27
C TYR A 76 -32.36 -0.76 -37.19
N ARG A 77 -32.85 -1.63 -36.33
CA ARG A 77 -34.30 -1.83 -36.06
C ARG A 77 -34.99 -0.57 -35.54
N LYS A 78 -34.23 0.41 -35.03
CA LYS A 78 -34.72 1.70 -34.52
C LYS A 78 -34.47 2.86 -35.51
N ASN A 79 -34.02 2.55 -36.73
CA ASN A 79 -33.65 3.50 -37.78
C ASN A 79 -32.52 4.47 -37.32
N ILE A 80 -31.60 3.99 -36.47
CA ILE A 80 -30.43 4.74 -36.00
C ILE A 80 -29.18 4.13 -36.64
N SER A 81 -28.36 4.96 -37.27
CA SER A 81 -27.08 4.53 -37.84
C SER A 81 -25.98 4.54 -36.78
N LEU A 82 -25.33 3.38 -36.56
CA LEU A 82 -24.18 3.27 -35.67
C LEU A 82 -22.89 3.61 -36.45
N PRO A 83 -22.04 4.53 -35.96
CA PRO A 83 -20.75 4.78 -36.59
C PRO A 83 -19.84 3.54 -36.56
N SER A 84 -18.83 3.50 -37.43
CA SER A 84 -17.87 2.39 -37.47
C SER A 84 -17.09 2.26 -36.12
N PRO A 85 -16.56 1.06 -35.81
CA PRO A 85 -15.72 0.84 -34.62
C PRO A 85 -14.60 1.88 -34.50
N GLY A 86 -14.35 2.36 -33.27
CA GLY A 86 -13.36 3.42 -32.98
C GLY A 86 -13.85 4.86 -33.25
N LYS A 87 -15.02 5.03 -33.89
CA LYS A 87 -15.64 6.36 -34.15
C LYS A 87 -16.77 6.71 -33.18
N TYR A 88 -17.06 5.88 -32.22
CA TYR A 88 -17.97 6.12 -31.10
C TYR A 88 -17.44 5.53 -29.81
N GLY A 89 -17.83 6.09 -28.69
CA GLY A 89 -17.62 5.54 -27.35
C GLY A 89 -18.86 4.81 -26.85
N LEU A 90 -18.66 3.75 -26.09
CA LEU A 90 -19.73 3.06 -25.38
C LEU A 90 -19.48 3.21 -23.87
N GLY A 91 -20.46 3.83 -23.18
CA GLY A 91 -20.47 3.88 -21.73
C GLY A 91 -21.39 2.81 -21.13
N MET A 92 -20.97 2.12 -20.08
CA MET A 92 -21.78 1.26 -19.25
C MET A 92 -21.95 1.94 -17.89
N PHE A 93 -23.18 2.30 -17.55
CA PHE A 93 -23.50 3.11 -16.38
C PHE A 93 -24.41 2.37 -15.41
N PHE A 94 -24.08 2.44 -14.13
CA PHE A 94 -24.97 2.09 -13.04
C PHE A 94 -25.55 3.38 -12.50
N LEU A 95 -26.88 3.50 -12.50
CA LEU A 95 -27.63 4.71 -12.21
C LEU A 95 -28.66 4.47 -11.10
N PRO A 96 -29.09 5.52 -10.39
CA PRO A 96 -30.10 5.41 -9.34
C PRO A 96 -31.43 4.89 -9.86
N ASN A 97 -32.12 4.08 -9.05
CA ASN A 97 -33.53 3.71 -9.31
C ASN A 97 -34.51 4.81 -8.94
N ASN A 98 -34.16 5.67 -7.99
CA ASN A 98 -34.99 6.83 -7.63
C ASN A 98 -35.01 7.84 -8.78
N ILE A 99 -36.19 8.21 -9.26
CA ILE A 99 -36.36 9.06 -10.44
C ILE A 99 -35.78 10.47 -10.24
N LYS A 100 -35.79 11.02 -9.02
CA LYS A 100 -35.22 12.33 -8.71
C LYS A 100 -33.68 12.28 -8.85
N ASP A 101 -33.04 11.30 -8.22
CA ASP A 101 -31.58 11.12 -8.27
C ASP A 101 -31.12 10.73 -9.68
N TYR A 102 -31.91 9.92 -10.40
CA TYR A 102 -31.70 9.61 -11.80
C TYR A 102 -31.68 10.87 -12.67
N ASN A 103 -32.68 11.74 -12.57
CA ASN A 103 -32.75 12.96 -13.38
C ASN A 103 -31.57 13.92 -13.08
N ILE A 104 -31.17 14.03 -11.81
CA ILE A 104 -29.96 14.79 -11.44
C ILE A 104 -28.73 14.19 -12.11
N SER A 105 -28.58 12.87 -12.05
CA SER A 105 -27.46 12.16 -12.68
C SER A 105 -27.42 12.40 -14.18
N ILE A 106 -28.56 12.25 -14.87
CA ILE A 106 -28.67 12.49 -16.31
C ILE A 106 -28.24 13.91 -16.68
N LYS A 107 -28.67 14.92 -15.91
CA LYS A 107 -28.27 16.29 -16.15
C LYS A 107 -26.76 16.48 -16.00
N ILE A 108 -26.15 15.92 -14.94
CA ILE A 108 -24.68 15.98 -14.73
C ILE A 108 -23.95 15.37 -15.92
N PHE A 109 -24.38 14.20 -16.40
CA PHE A 109 -23.76 13.54 -17.54
C PHE A 109 -23.92 14.31 -18.84
N ASP A 110 -25.12 14.83 -19.12
CA ASP A 110 -25.41 15.61 -20.35
C ASP A 110 -24.57 16.90 -20.40
N ASP A 111 -24.52 17.62 -19.29
CA ASP A 111 -23.73 18.86 -19.18
C ASP A 111 -22.23 18.56 -19.34
N ALA A 112 -21.75 17.47 -18.73
CA ALA A 112 -20.35 17.05 -18.87
C ALA A 112 -20.01 16.65 -20.30
N PHE A 113 -20.81 15.78 -20.93
CA PHE A 113 -20.55 15.36 -22.32
C PHE A 113 -20.62 16.54 -23.28
N LYS A 114 -21.56 17.46 -23.11
CA LYS A 114 -21.65 18.69 -23.89
C LYS A 114 -20.40 19.57 -23.71
N LYS A 115 -19.90 19.71 -22.47
CA LYS A 115 -18.66 20.46 -22.17
C LYS A 115 -17.47 19.93 -22.96
N PHE A 116 -17.34 18.60 -23.09
CA PHE A 116 -16.23 17.97 -23.83
C PHE A 116 -16.51 17.76 -25.31
N GLY A 117 -17.59 18.36 -25.86
CA GLY A 117 -17.95 18.28 -27.29
C GLY A 117 -18.44 16.91 -27.72
N PHE A 118 -19.09 16.19 -26.82
CA PHE A 118 -19.72 14.92 -27.10
C PHE A 118 -21.22 15.05 -27.24
N SER A 119 -21.82 14.16 -28.04
CA SER A 119 -23.28 14.01 -28.18
C SER A 119 -23.67 12.55 -28.02
N ILE A 120 -24.79 12.31 -27.36
CA ILE A 120 -25.32 10.96 -27.16
C ILE A 120 -26.18 10.60 -28.36
N ILE A 121 -25.79 9.53 -29.07
CA ILE A 121 -26.55 8.98 -30.21
C ILE A 121 -27.79 8.25 -29.68
N TYR A 122 -27.59 7.42 -28.66
CA TYR A 122 -28.64 6.58 -28.10
C TYR A 122 -28.35 6.18 -26.64
N ARG A 123 -29.38 6.16 -25.80
CA ARG A 123 -29.36 5.61 -24.46
C ARG A 123 -30.12 4.29 -24.46
N ARG A 124 -29.39 3.22 -24.23
CA ARG A 124 -29.91 1.86 -24.22
C ARG A 124 -30.06 1.39 -22.79
N GLU A 125 -31.26 1.02 -22.38
CA GLU A 125 -31.45 0.23 -21.16
C GLU A 125 -30.94 -1.19 -21.44
N VAL A 126 -29.99 -1.67 -20.65
CA VAL A 126 -29.40 -3.00 -20.83
C VAL A 126 -30.45 -4.05 -20.43
N PRO A 127 -30.75 -5.03 -21.32
CA PRO A 127 -31.66 -6.11 -20.97
C PRO A 127 -31.12 -6.89 -19.77
N ILE A 128 -31.94 -7.03 -18.71
CA ILE A 128 -31.60 -7.82 -17.53
C ILE A 128 -32.71 -8.81 -17.18
N ASN A 129 -32.30 -10.00 -16.71
CA ASN A 129 -33.20 -11.04 -16.24
C ASN A 129 -32.96 -11.30 -14.74
N LYS A 130 -33.98 -11.03 -13.92
CA LYS A 130 -33.91 -11.13 -12.43
C LYS A 130 -34.33 -12.51 -11.89
N LYS A 131 -34.70 -13.47 -12.78
CA LYS A 131 -35.31 -14.75 -12.40
C LYS A 131 -34.49 -15.57 -11.40
N ASP A 132 -33.16 -15.57 -11.56
CA ASP A 132 -32.24 -16.37 -10.73
C ASP A 132 -31.73 -15.64 -9.50
N LEU A 133 -32.12 -14.39 -9.30
CA LEU A 133 -31.71 -13.58 -8.16
C LEU A 133 -32.63 -13.78 -6.96
N CYS A 134 -32.10 -13.49 -5.77
CA CYS A 134 -32.90 -13.39 -4.56
C CYS A 134 -33.77 -12.12 -4.59
N LYS A 135 -35.06 -12.25 -4.29
CA LYS A 135 -36.00 -11.10 -4.28
C LYS A 135 -35.56 -9.99 -3.32
N SER A 136 -34.92 -10.33 -2.21
CA SER A 136 -34.39 -9.35 -1.25
C SER A 136 -33.35 -8.39 -1.87
N ASN A 137 -32.70 -8.82 -2.96
CA ASN A 137 -31.64 -8.02 -3.61
C ASN A 137 -32.15 -7.11 -4.72
N PHE A 138 -33.41 -7.20 -5.10
CA PHE A 138 -33.96 -6.44 -6.23
C PHE A 138 -33.83 -4.92 -6.07
N ASN A 139 -33.94 -4.43 -4.83
CA ASN A 139 -33.82 -3.00 -4.52
C ASN A 139 -32.37 -2.48 -4.61
N PHE A 140 -31.38 -3.39 -4.57
CA PHE A 140 -29.97 -3.03 -4.67
C PHE A 140 -29.42 -3.12 -6.10
N ILE A 141 -30.21 -3.63 -7.06
CA ILE A 141 -29.82 -3.67 -8.47
C ILE A 141 -29.92 -2.24 -9.01
N PRO A 142 -28.82 -1.65 -9.52
CA PRO A 142 -28.88 -0.33 -10.13
C PRO A 142 -29.67 -0.37 -11.44
N ARG A 143 -30.15 0.76 -11.90
CA ARG A 143 -30.54 0.91 -13.28
C ARG A 143 -29.30 0.83 -14.15
N ILE A 144 -29.26 -0.08 -15.13
CA ILE A 144 -28.09 -0.34 -15.97
C ILE A 144 -28.36 0.17 -17.38
N GLU A 145 -27.57 1.14 -17.81
CA GLU A 145 -27.70 1.73 -19.14
C GLU A 145 -26.38 1.69 -19.92
N GLN A 146 -26.50 1.51 -21.24
CA GLN A 146 -25.42 1.71 -22.20
C GLN A 146 -25.70 2.95 -23.03
N TRP A 147 -24.74 3.87 -23.06
CA TRP A 147 -24.90 5.06 -23.90
C TRP A 147 -23.88 5.07 -25.01
N ILE A 148 -24.36 5.29 -26.25
CA ILE A 148 -23.56 5.41 -27.44
C ILE A 148 -23.28 6.88 -27.67
N ILE A 149 -22.00 7.24 -27.64
CA ILE A 149 -21.51 8.61 -27.62
C ILE A 149 -20.65 8.84 -28.85
N LYS A 150 -20.95 9.89 -29.59
CA LYS A 150 -20.09 10.37 -30.68
C LYS A 150 -19.42 11.67 -30.30
N SER A 151 -18.27 11.91 -30.90
CA SER A 151 -17.61 13.20 -30.80
C SER A 151 -18.10 14.15 -31.88
N ASN A 152 -18.28 15.40 -31.48
CA ASN A 152 -18.48 16.52 -32.40
C ASN A 152 -17.13 17.17 -32.77
N ASN A 153 -16.06 16.82 -32.05
CA ASN A 153 -14.70 17.29 -32.28
C ASN A 153 -13.94 16.28 -33.16
N TYR A 154 -12.97 16.80 -33.91
CA TYR A 154 -12.04 15.93 -34.63
C TYR A 154 -10.93 15.44 -33.70
N PHE A 155 -10.71 14.13 -33.69
CA PHE A 155 -9.57 13.49 -33.04
C PHE A 155 -8.64 12.88 -34.10
N LYS A 156 -7.32 13.02 -33.92
CA LYS A 156 -6.33 12.47 -34.86
C LYS A 156 -6.39 10.96 -34.92
N ASN A 157 -6.60 10.33 -33.79
CA ASN A 157 -6.64 8.88 -33.65
C ASN A 157 -7.64 8.46 -32.56
N GLU A 158 -7.83 7.17 -32.40
CA GLU A 158 -8.73 6.58 -31.44
C GLU A 158 -8.26 6.76 -29.98
N ASP A 159 -6.95 6.82 -29.74
CA ASP A 159 -6.38 7.00 -28.39
C ASP A 159 -6.68 8.40 -27.86
N ASP A 160 -6.63 9.43 -28.72
CA ASP A 160 -7.02 10.79 -28.34
C ASP A 160 -8.50 10.86 -27.96
N PHE A 161 -9.36 10.14 -28.69
CA PHE A 161 -10.78 10.04 -28.35
C PHE A 161 -11.00 9.31 -27.01
N ASN A 162 -10.33 8.19 -26.79
CA ASN A 162 -10.39 7.45 -25.53
C ASN A 162 -9.89 8.31 -24.34
N LYS A 163 -8.82 9.08 -24.52
CA LYS A 163 -8.31 10.01 -23.52
C LYS A 163 -9.36 11.09 -23.18
N ALA A 164 -10.04 11.64 -24.17
CA ALA A 164 -11.09 12.63 -23.95
C ALA A 164 -12.31 12.04 -23.22
N LEU A 165 -12.68 10.79 -23.52
CA LEU A 165 -13.70 10.04 -22.77
C LEU A 165 -13.27 9.81 -21.31
N TYR A 166 -12.00 9.44 -21.09
CA TYR A 166 -11.42 9.32 -19.73
C TYR A 166 -11.54 10.62 -18.94
N ILE A 167 -11.14 11.75 -19.53
CA ILE A 167 -11.20 13.05 -18.87
C ILE A 167 -12.66 13.43 -18.56
N SER A 168 -13.60 13.21 -19.50
CA SER A 168 -15.01 13.48 -19.27
C SER A 168 -15.60 12.62 -18.14
N ARG A 169 -15.20 11.35 -18.04
CA ARG A 169 -15.57 10.48 -16.93
C ARG A 169 -15.03 10.99 -15.59
N ARG A 170 -13.75 11.37 -15.53
CA ARG A 170 -13.17 11.94 -14.30
C ARG A 170 -13.88 13.23 -13.88
N TYR A 171 -14.25 14.05 -14.82
CA TYR A 171 -15.02 15.25 -14.56
C TYR A 171 -16.39 14.94 -13.96
N ILE A 172 -17.12 13.96 -14.52
CA ILE A 172 -18.40 13.47 -14.00
C ILE A 172 -18.23 12.94 -12.57
N GLU A 173 -17.23 12.08 -12.33
CA GLU A 173 -16.96 11.50 -11.01
C GLU A 173 -16.67 12.60 -9.98
N ASN A 174 -15.90 13.63 -10.32
CA ASN A 174 -15.63 14.77 -9.44
C ASN A 174 -16.89 15.60 -9.16
N LEU A 175 -17.76 15.80 -10.13
CA LEU A 175 -19.05 16.48 -9.92
C LEU A 175 -19.93 15.69 -8.96
N ILE A 176 -19.95 14.36 -9.06
CA ILE A 176 -20.74 13.49 -8.19
C ILE A 176 -20.19 13.51 -6.76
N ILE A 177 -18.86 13.43 -6.61
CA ILE A 177 -18.20 13.46 -5.28
C ILE A 177 -18.47 14.77 -4.54
N ASN A 178 -18.47 15.88 -5.26
CA ASN A 178 -18.67 17.21 -4.69
C ASN A 178 -20.13 17.67 -4.67
N HIS A 179 -21.07 16.80 -5.01
CA HIS A 179 -22.51 17.14 -5.02
C HIS A 179 -23.11 17.02 -3.62
N ASP A 180 -24.00 17.96 -3.24
CA ASP A 180 -24.65 18.00 -1.92
C ASP A 180 -25.48 16.74 -1.60
N ASN A 181 -25.99 16.06 -2.64
CA ASN A 181 -26.73 14.81 -2.48
C ASN A 181 -25.78 13.61 -2.37
N SER A 182 -25.49 13.19 -1.17
CA SER A 182 -24.61 12.04 -0.88
C SER A 182 -25.13 10.70 -1.43
N ASN A 183 -26.42 10.56 -1.76
CA ASN A 183 -26.96 9.33 -2.37
C ASN A 183 -26.37 9.08 -3.76
N LEU A 184 -26.03 10.15 -4.51
CA LEU A 184 -25.42 10.01 -5.84
C LEU A 184 -24.08 9.29 -5.77
N LEU A 185 -23.24 9.58 -4.78
CA LEU A 185 -21.93 8.94 -4.61
C LEU A 185 -22.04 7.41 -4.47
N ASN A 186 -23.11 6.93 -3.86
CA ASN A 186 -23.33 5.50 -3.65
C ASN A 186 -24.07 4.80 -4.79
N SER A 187 -24.83 5.53 -5.58
CA SER A 187 -25.75 4.97 -6.59
C SER A 187 -25.32 5.18 -8.05
N VAL A 188 -24.39 6.11 -8.30
CA VAL A 188 -23.86 6.38 -9.65
C VAL A 188 -22.47 5.76 -9.80
N TYR A 189 -22.25 5.00 -10.86
CA TYR A 189 -20.95 4.44 -11.18
C TYR A 189 -20.76 4.23 -12.68
N VAL A 190 -19.61 4.61 -13.20
CA VAL A 190 -19.21 4.38 -14.59
C VAL A 190 -18.38 3.09 -14.65
N ALA A 191 -19.02 1.98 -15.02
CA ALA A 191 -18.38 0.68 -15.09
C ALA A 191 -17.34 0.61 -16.22
N SER A 192 -17.65 1.21 -17.37
CA SER A 192 -16.72 1.45 -18.48
C SER A 192 -17.17 2.63 -19.34
N LEU A 193 -16.23 3.31 -19.97
CA LEU A 193 -16.47 4.33 -20.99
C LEU A 193 -15.26 4.32 -21.94
N SER A 194 -15.43 3.74 -23.13
CA SER A 194 -14.32 3.47 -24.04
C SER A 194 -14.80 3.35 -25.48
N THR A 195 -13.91 3.54 -26.44
CA THR A 195 -14.14 3.22 -27.87
C THR A 195 -13.94 1.74 -28.18
N ASN A 196 -13.29 0.98 -27.28
CA ASN A 196 -12.85 -0.39 -27.55
C ASN A 196 -13.52 -1.46 -26.71
N THR A 197 -13.75 -1.18 -25.41
CA THR A 197 -14.11 -2.20 -24.44
C THR A 197 -15.38 -1.85 -23.66
N VAL A 198 -16.06 -2.90 -23.17
CA VAL A 198 -17.23 -2.80 -22.32
C VAL A 198 -17.12 -3.81 -21.16
N VAL A 199 -17.65 -3.44 -20.00
CA VAL A 199 -17.63 -4.27 -18.77
C VAL A 199 -19.06 -4.62 -18.37
N TYR A 200 -19.37 -5.92 -18.32
CA TYR A 200 -20.59 -6.47 -17.74
C TYR A 200 -20.25 -7.09 -16.39
N LYS A 201 -20.75 -6.54 -15.30
CA LYS A 201 -20.46 -7.00 -13.95
C LYS A 201 -21.58 -6.70 -12.98
N GLY A 202 -21.54 -7.31 -11.81
CA GLY A 202 -22.48 -7.01 -10.76
C GLY A 202 -22.23 -7.83 -9.50
N GLN A 203 -23.06 -7.59 -8.49
CA GLN A 203 -23.09 -8.40 -7.28
C GLN A 203 -23.83 -9.71 -7.57
N LEU A 204 -23.21 -10.54 -8.39
CA LEU A 204 -23.74 -11.76 -8.98
C LEU A 204 -22.86 -12.95 -8.60
N THR A 205 -23.42 -14.16 -8.65
CA THR A 205 -22.62 -15.39 -8.70
C THR A 205 -22.12 -15.63 -10.13
N THR A 206 -21.14 -16.48 -10.30
CA THR A 206 -20.57 -16.81 -11.60
C THR A 206 -21.61 -17.30 -12.62
N HIS A 207 -22.54 -18.15 -12.19
CA HIS A 207 -23.62 -18.66 -13.04
C HIS A 207 -24.69 -17.61 -13.38
N GLN A 208 -24.91 -16.66 -12.48
CA GLN A 208 -25.91 -15.61 -12.73
C GLN A 208 -25.49 -14.61 -13.80
N VAL A 209 -24.21 -14.44 -14.08
CA VAL A 209 -23.74 -13.46 -15.08
C VAL A 209 -24.35 -13.74 -16.47
N ARG A 210 -24.35 -15.00 -16.90
CA ARG A 210 -24.93 -15.41 -18.19
C ARG A 210 -26.44 -15.19 -18.24
N THR A 211 -27.14 -15.58 -17.18
CA THR A 211 -28.63 -15.50 -17.15
C THR A 211 -29.13 -14.09 -16.90
N PHE A 212 -28.37 -13.30 -16.12
CA PHE A 212 -28.72 -11.92 -15.78
C PHE A 212 -28.59 -10.97 -16.97
N TYR A 213 -27.56 -11.16 -17.81
CA TYR A 213 -27.33 -10.35 -19.01
C TYR A 213 -27.65 -11.13 -20.30
N PRO A 214 -28.90 -11.07 -20.83
CA PRO A 214 -29.27 -11.77 -22.05
C PRO A 214 -28.39 -11.43 -23.26
N ASP A 215 -27.83 -10.21 -23.31
CA ASP A 215 -26.87 -9.81 -24.34
C ASP A 215 -25.73 -10.83 -24.53
N LEU A 216 -25.22 -11.40 -23.45
CA LEU A 216 -24.09 -12.33 -23.44
C LEU A 216 -24.41 -13.71 -24.06
N SER A 217 -25.70 -14.00 -24.23
CA SER A 217 -26.19 -15.21 -24.90
C SER A 217 -26.59 -14.96 -26.35
N ASN A 218 -26.44 -13.74 -26.87
CA ASN A 218 -26.77 -13.38 -28.24
C ASN A 218 -25.62 -13.73 -29.17
N ASN A 219 -25.92 -14.45 -30.28
CA ASN A 219 -24.91 -14.87 -31.25
C ASN A 219 -24.19 -13.71 -31.96
N LEU A 220 -24.79 -12.50 -31.98
CA LEU A 220 -24.19 -11.28 -32.53
C LEU A 220 -23.20 -10.63 -31.55
N PHE A 221 -23.11 -11.12 -30.31
CA PHE A 221 -22.14 -10.65 -29.36
C PHE A 221 -20.77 -11.29 -29.65
N GLU A 222 -19.92 -10.58 -30.37
CA GLU A 222 -18.59 -11.03 -30.76
C GLU A 222 -17.47 -10.20 -30.13
N SER A 223 -16.38 -10.88 -29.76
CA SER A 223 -15.16 -10.25 -29.26
C SER A 223 -13.95 -11.10 -29.63
N CYS A 224 -12.77 -10.50 -29.78
CA CYS A 224 -11.54 -11.28 -29.92
C CYS A 224 -10.98 -11.73 -28.58
N PHE A 225 -11.44 -11.15 -27.46
CA PHE A 225 -11.07 -11.57 -26.13
C PHE A 225 -12.20 -11.35 -25.12
N SER A 226 -12.12 -12.05 -24.01
CA SER A 226 -12.92 -11.80 -22.83
C SER A 226 -12.12 -12.11 -21.57
N ILE A 227 -12.12 -11.20 -20.60
CA ILE A 227 -11.54 -11.36 -19.27
C ILE A 227 -12.68 -11.59 -18.29
N VAL A 228 -12.59 -12.60 -17.43
CA VAL A 228 -13.60 -12.92 -16.43
C VAL A 228 -13.03 -12.88 -15.03
N HIS A 229 -13.89 -12.56 -14.08
CA HIS A 229 -13.56 -12.56 -12.67
C HIS A 229 -14.70 -13.17 -11.84
N SER A 230 -14.33 -14.07 -10.95
CA SER A 230 -15.23 -14.62 -9.95
C SER A 230 -14.78 -14.16 -8.56
N ARG A 231 -15.69 -13.61 -7.82
CA ARG A 231 -15.52 -13.10 -6.46
C ARG A 231 -15.11 -11.63 -6.38
N PHE A 232 -15.39 -11.06 -5.22
CA PHE A 232 -15.11 -9.71 -4.77
C PHE A 232 -13.88 -9.70 -3.82
N SER A 233 -13.21 -8.56 -3.63
CA SER A 233 -12.10 -8.42 -2.66
C SER A 233 -12.56 -8.66 -1.23
N THR A 234 -11.81 -9.45 -0.46
CA THR A 234 -12.18 -9.91 0.90
C THR A 234 -12.22 -8.80 1.95
N ASN A 235 -11.60 -7.65 1.70
CA ASN A 235 -11.43 -6.58 2.71
C ASN A 235 -12.41 -5.43 2.59
N THR A 236 -13.40 -5.52 1.68
CA THR A 236 -14.43 -4.50 1.48
C THR A 236 -15.80 -5.15 1.44
N PHE A 237 -16.86 -4.39 1.74
CA PHE A 237 -18.22 -4.90 1.60
C PHE A 237 -18.58 -5.07 0.11
N PRO A 238 -19.18 -6.21 -0.28
CA PRO A 238 -19.62 -6.45 -1.64
C PRO A 238 -20.56 -5.34 -2.15
N SER A 239 -20.31 -4.86 -3.35
CA SER A 239 -21.15 -3.88 -4.02
C SER A 239 -21.07 -3.99 -5.54
N TRP A 240 -22.08 -3.49 -6.24
CA TRP A 240 -22.13 -3.49 -7.70
C TRP A 240 -20.93 -2.78 -8.33
N LYS A 241 -20.50 -1.64 -7.76
CA LYS A 241 -19.40 -0.83 -8.27
C LYS A 241 -18.04 -1.51 -8.13
N LEU A 242 -17.84 -2.26 -7.04
CA LEU A 242 -16.55 -2.86 -6.72
C LEU A 242 -16.39 -4.28 -7.27
N ALA A 243 -17.45 -4.90 -7.84
CA ALA A 243 -17.28 -6.16 -8.58
C ALA A 243 -16.26 -6.00 -9.71
N GLN A 244 -15.46 -7.05 -9.96
CA GLN A 244 -14.48 -7.08 -11.03
C GLN A 244 -15.02 -7.81 -12.27
N PRO A 245 -14.45 -7.61 -13.46
CA PRO A 245 -13.27 -6.81 -13.82
C PRO A 245 -13.48 -5.29 -13.71
N PHE A 246 -12.36 -4.56 -13.56
CA PHE A 246 -12.34 -3.11 -13.71
C PHE A 246 -12.08 -2.69 -15.16
N ARG A 247 -11.78 -1.38 -15.39
CA ARG A 247 -11.60 -0.81 -16.74
C ARG A 247 -10.34 -1.31 -17.44
N PHE A 248 -9.28 -1.59 -16.70
CA PHE A 248 -8.01 -2.07 -17.24
C PHE A 248 -7.63 -3.44 -16.70
N ILE A 249 -7.95 -3.76 -15.45
CA ILE A 249 -7.47 -4.97 -14.79
C ILE A 249 -8.57 -5.90 -14.27
N SER A 250 -8.16 -7.16 -14.10
CA SER A 250 -8.79 -8.20 -13.30
C SER A 250 -7.72 -8.75 -12.36
N HIS A 251 -7.95 -8.67 -11.04
CA HIS A 251 -6.95 -8.92 -10.02
C HIS A 251 -7.36 -10.04 -9.08
N ASN A 252 -6.51 -11.06 -8.98
CA ASN A 252 -6.58 -12.09 -7.95
C ASN A 252 -5.44 -11.87 -6.95
N GLY A 253 -5.77 -11.34 -5.80
CA GLY A 253 -4.80 -11.03 -4.76
C GLY A 253 -5.21 -9.84 -3.92
N GLU A 254 -4.21 -9.18 -3.35
CA GLU A 254 -4.39 -8.01 -2.50
C GLU A 254 -3.12 -7.16 -2.49
N ILE A 255 -3.29 -5.85 -2.58
CA ILE A 255 -2.19 -4.88 -2.44
C ILE A 255 -2.05 -4.52 -0.96
N ASN A 256 -1.03 -5.09 -0.31
CA ASN A 256 -0.76 -4.89 1.12
C ASN A 256 -0.34 -3.47 1.46
N THR A 257 0.19 -2.75 0.47
CA THR A 257 0.78 -1.42 0.62
C THR A 257 -0.17 -0.29 0.28
N LEU A 258 -1.46 -0.56 0.08
CA LEU A 258 -2.44 0.40 -0.44
C LEU A 258 -2.35 1.78 0.21
N GLN A 259 -2.35 1.88 1.55
CA GLN A 259 -2.33 3.18 2.23
C GLN A 259 -1.05 3.97 1.93
N GLY A 260 0.10 3.32 1.89
CA GLY A 260 1.38 3.94 1.51
C GLY A 260 1.35 4.41 0.05
N ASN A 261 0.85 3.57 -0.87
CA ASN A 261 0.72 3.91 -2.28
C ASN A 261 -0.22 5.11 -2.49
N LEU A 262 -1.36 5.16 -1.78
CA LEU A 262 -2.28 6.31 -1.85
C LEU A 262 -1.62 7.61 -1.33
N ASN A 263 -0.90 7.55 -0.21
CA ASN A 263 -0.18 8.69 0.35
C ASN A 263 0.92 9.18 -0.60
N SER A 264 1.67 8.27 -1.21
CA SER A 264 2.71 8.58 -2.19
C SER A 264 2.12 9.17 -3.46
N LEU A 265 1.05 8.56 -4.01
CA LEU A 265 0.37 9.06 -5.20
C LEU A 265 -0.17 10.48 -4.98
N LYS A 266 -0.85 10.73 -3.85
CA LYS A 266 -1.33 12.05 -3.48
C LYS A 266 -0.18 13.07 -3.36
N SER A 267 0.98 12.64 -2.89
CA SER A 267 2.19 13.48 -2.84
C SER A 267 2.74 13.77 -4.23
N ALA A 268 2.67 12.80 -5.16
CA ALA A 268 3.14 12.96 -6.54
C ALA A 268 2.18 13.80 -7.40
N GLU A 269 0.87 13.78 -7.12
CA GLU A 269 -0.15 14.51 -7.89
C GLU A 269 0.16 16.01 -8.03
N SER A 270 0.73 16.63 -7.00
CA SER A 270 1.11 18.05 -7.03
C SER A 270 2.21 18.37 -8.06
N ARG A 271 2.91 17.34 -8.53
CA ARG A 271 4.02 17.44 -9.49
C ARG A 271 3.67 16.95 -10.90
N PHE A 272 2.42 16.61 -11.15
CA PHE A 272 2.00 16.16 -12.48
C PHE A 272 2.16 17.28 -13.52
N GLU A 273 3.03 17.03 -14.48
CA GLU A 273 3.26 17.82 -15.67
C GLU A 273 3.27 16.90 -16.90
N SER A 274 2.63 17.28 -17.97
CA SER A 274 2.54 16.44 -19.16
C SER A 274 2.37 17.31 -20.42
N ASN A 275 3.01 16.91 -21.50
CA ASN A 275 2.75 17.47 -22.81
C ASN A 275 1.47 16.91 -23.47
N LEU A 276 0.89 15.88 -22.86
CA LEU A 276 -0.31 15.18 -23.38
C LEU A 276 -1.60 15.64 -22.68
N PHE A 277 -1.49 16.25 -21.51
CA PHE A 277 -2.61 16.79 -20.74
C PHE A 277 -2.39 18.29 -20.50
N THR A 278 -3.44 19.07 -20.70
CA THR A 278 -3.44 20.47 -20.27
C THR A 278 -3.51 20.57 -18.73
N ASN A 279 -3.17 21.73 -18.18
CA ASN A 279 -3.28 21.94 -16.72
C ASN A 279 -4.74 21.80 -16.22
N GLU A 280 -5.73 22.20 -17.02
CA GLU A 280 -7.16 22.02 -16.70
C GLU A 280 -7.50 20.54 -16.65
N GLU A 281 -7.07 19.74 -17.63
CA GLU A 281 -7.27 18.30 -17.67
C GLU A 281 -6.60 17.59 -16.48
N LEU A 282 -5.37 18.00 -16.13
CA LEU A 282 -4.69 17.47 -14.94
C LEU A 282 -5.45 17.77 -13.64
N ASN A 283 -6.05 18.96 -13.53
CA ASN A 283 -6.90 19.30 -12.39
C ASN A 283 -8.18 18.44 -12.33
N ILE A 284 -8.75 18.10 -13.47
CA ILE A 284 -9.91 17.21 -13.56
C ILE A 284 -9.54 15.78 -13.15
N VAL A 285 -8.37 15.32 -13.52
CA VAL A 285 -7.91 13.95 -13.20
C VAL A 285 -7.59 13.79 -11.72
N ARG A 286 -7.19 14.84 -11.03
CA ARG A 286 -6.91 14.83 -9.58
C ARG A 286 -8.21 14.87 -8.76
N PRO A 287 -8.26 14.12 -7.64
CA PRO A 287 -7.34 13.07 -7.21
C PRO A 287 -7.49 11.82 -8.09
N VAL A 288 -6.41 11.12 -8.38
CA VAL A 288 -6.44 9.90 -9.21
C VAL A 288 -7.26 8.80 -8.55
N THR A 289 -7.17 8.71 -7.23
CA THR A 289 -7.86 7.70 -6.41
C THR A 289 -8.57 8.35 -5.22
N SER A 290 -9.54 7.67 -4.64
CA SER A 290 -10.23 8.07 -3.42
C SER A 290 -10.12 6.98 -2.33
N ASN A 291 -10.28 7.38 -1.06
CA ASN A 291 -10.11 6.48 0.09
C ASN A 291 -11.24 5.43 0.23
N ASP A 292 -12.34 5.57 -0.50
CA ASP A 292 -13.49 4.65 -0.48
C ASP A 292 -13.43 3.56 -1.55
N GLN A 293 -12.33 3.50 -2.30
CA GLN A 293 -12.09 2.49 -3.33
C GLN A 293 -11.37 1.27 -2.76
N SER A 294 -11.53 0.12 -3.43
CA SER A 294 -10.71 -1.05 -3.15
C SER A 294 -9.28 -0.84 -3.66
N ASP A 295 -8.36 -1.68 -3.18
CA ASP A 295 -6.97 -1.75 -3.66
C ASP A 295 -6.88 -1.89 -5.19
N SER A 296 -7.63 -2.85 -5.72
CA SER A 296 -7.67 -3.14 -7.15
C SER A 296 -8.28 -1.99 -7.97
N ALA A 297 -9.31 -1.32 -7.45
CA ALA A 297 -9.91 -0.16 -8.11
C ALA A 297 -8.95 1.05 -8.15
N SER A 298 -8.20 1.24 -7.07
CA SER A 298 -7.19 2.30 -6.98
C SER A 298 -6.02 2.04 -7.94
N LEU A 299 -5.56 0.79 -8.02
CA LEU A 299 -4.55 0.37 -8.99
C LEU A 299 -5.04 0.54 -10.43
N ASP A 300 -6.30 0.17 -10.73
CA ASP A 300 -6.93 0.35 -12.06
C ASP A 300 -6.92 1.81 -12.50
N ASN A 301 -7.28 2.74 -11.60
CA ASN A 301 -7.27 4.18 -11.90
C ASN A 301 -5.87 4.70 -12.23
N LEU A 302 -4.85 4.24 -11.52
CA LEU A 302 -3.47 4.64 -11.80
C LEU A 302 -2.97 4.07 -13.13
N ILE A 303 -3.26 2.81 -13.42
CA ILE A 303 -2.90 2.17 -14.70
C ILE A 303 -3.58 2.92 -15.86
N GLU A 304 -4.84 3.29 -15.70
CA GLU A 304 -5.60 4.06 -16.69
C GLU A 304 -4.93 5.40 -16.98
N LEU A 305 -4.57 6.19 -15.97
CA LEU A 305 -3.85 7.45 -16.14
C LEU A 305 -2.50 7.28 -16.84
N LEU A 306 -1.70 6.32 -16.40
CA LEU A 306 -0.37 6.07 -16.97
C LEU A 306 -0.45 5.60 -18.44
N SER A 307 -1.47 4.79 -18.76
CA SER A 307 -1.71 4.34 -20.14
C SER A 307 -2.07 5.50 -21.08
N PHE A 308 -2.77 6.53 -20.59
CA PHE A 308 -3.04 7.75 -21.36
C PHE A 308 -1.88 8.76 -21.37
N SER A 309 -0.81 8.49 -20.61
CA SER A 309 0.42 9.28 -20.61
C SER A 309 1.47 8.77 -21.62
N ASN A 310 1.06 7.99 -22.63
CA ASN A 310 1.89 7.39 -23.65
C ASN A 310 2.96 6.41 -23.12
N ILE A 311 2.68 5.78 -21.97
CA ILE A 311 3.50 4.70 -21.44
C ILE A 311 2.85 3.39 -21.87
N ASP A 312 3.63 2.49 -22.48
CA ASP A 312 3.15 1.16 -22.88
C ASP A 312 2.56 0.42 -21.67
N ILE A 313 1.42 -0.24 -21.83
CA ILE A 313 0.74 -0.90 -20.72
C ILE A 313 1.60 -2.01 -20.09
N ASP A 314 2.40 -2.74 -20.88
CA ASP A 314 3.33 -3.74 -20.36
C ASP A 314 4.42 -3.05 -19.50
N GLU A 315 4.87 -1.85 -19.88
CA GLU A 315 5.82 -1.01 -19.11
C GLU A 315 5.17 -0.50 -17.82
N VAL A 316 3.93 -0.02 -17.87
CA VAL A 316 3.16 0.40 -16.68
C VAL A 316 3.08 -0.74 -15.68
N MET A 317 2.76 -1.95 -16.14
CA MET A 317 2.67 -3.12 -15.26
C MET A 317 4.02 -3.50 -14.66
N MET A 318 5.12 -3.43 -15.43
CA MET A 318 6.47 -3.66 -14.93
C MET A 318 6.94 -2.62 -13.92
N MET A 319 6.46 -1.37 -14.01
CA MET A 319 6.74 -0.30 -13.05
C MET A 319 6.03 -0.52 -11.72
N LEU A 320 4.73 -0.87 -11.78
CA LEU A 320 3.86 -0.97 -10.60
C LEU A 320 4.02 -2.31 -9.88
N ILE A 321 4.27 -3.39 -10.62
CA ILE A 321 4.45 -4.77 -10.11
C ILE A 321 5.83 -5.28 -10.57
N PRO A 322 6.94 -4.70 -10.08
CA PRO A 322 8.28 -5.09 -10.52
C PRO A 322 8.68 -6.47 -10.00
N GLU A 323 9.45 -7.20 -10.79
CA GLU A 323 10.16 -8.39 -10.29
C GLU A 323 11.21 -8.00 -9.24
N ALA A 324 11.66 -8.96 -8.44
CA ALA A 324 12.80 -8.75 -7.53
C ALA A 324 14.07 -8.55 -8.35
N TRP A 325 14.69 -7.37 -8.22
CA TRP A 325 15.86 -6.99 -9.02
C TRP A 325 17.08 -6.65 -8.17
N ASP A 326 16.87 -6.28 -6.90
CA ASP A 326 17.90 -5.72 -6.03
C ASP A 326 18.99 -6.73 -5.71
N ASN A 327 18.58 -7.94 -5.33
CA ASN A 327 19.44 -9.03 -4.89
C ASN A 327 19.79 -10.02 -6.01
N ASP A 328 19.35 -9.78 -7.26
CA ASP A 328 19.63 -10.64 -8.40
C ASP A 328 20.92 -10.19 -9.13
N ASP A 329 22.03 -10.84 -8.80
CA ASP A 329 23.32 -10.60 -9.45
C ASP A 329 23.40 -11.18 -10.86
N THR A 330 22.45 -12.05 -11.25
CA THR A 330 22.38 -12.64 -12.60
C THR A 330 21.64 -11.79 -13.59
N MET A 331 20.89 -10.81 -13.11
CA MET A 331 20.09 -9.91 -13.93
C MET A 331 20.97 -9.03 -14.84
N SER A 332 20.62 -8.93 -16.13
CA SER A 332 21.35 -8.07 -17.06
C SER A 332 21.37 -6.61 -16.61
N LYS A 333 22.47 -5.90 -16.88
CA LYS A 333 22.64 -4.48 -16.51
C LYS A 333 21.52 -3.61 -17.04
N THR A 334 21.08 -3.83 -18.29
CA THR A 334 19.99 -3.08 -18.92
C THR A 334 18.68 -3.22 -18.13
N LYS A 335 18.31 -4.46 -17.78
CA LYS A 335 17.10 -4.74 -17.01
C LYS A 335 17.19 -4.20 -15.59
N LYS A 336 18.32 -4.37 -14.90
CA LYS A 336 18.58 -3.84 -13.56
C LYS A 336 18.49 -2.31 -13.56
N SER A 337 19.05 -1.65 -14.56
CA SER A 337 18.99 -0.19 -14.70
C SER A 337 17.59 0.34 -14.95
N PHE A 338 16.77 -0.39 -15.72
CA PHE A 338 15.35 -0.05 -15.89
C PHE A 338 14.62 -0.03 -14.54
N TYR A 339 14.70 -1.13 -13.77
CA TYR A 339 13.99 -1.21 -12.49
C TYR A 339 14.53 -0.21 -11.47
N GLU A 340 15.84 -0.01 -11.41
CA GLU A 340 16.44 0.99 -10.53
C GLU A 340 15.95 2.41 -10.87
N PHE A 341 15.91 2.76 -12.16
CA PHE A 341 15.37 4.04 -12.61
C PHE A 341 13.88 4.19 -12.27
N LYS A 342 13.06 3.18 -12.58
CA LYS A 342 11.62 3.22 -12.26
C LYS A 342 11.36 3.28 -10.75
N SER A 343 12.19 2.61 -9.95
CA SER A 343 12.10 2.68 -8.49
C SER A 343 12.41 4.06 -7.92
N SER A 344 13.11 4.94 -8.66
CA SER A 344 13.29 6.34 -8.23
C SER A 344 12.03 7.19 -8.44
N ILE A 345 11.16 6.79 -9.36
CA ILE A 345 9.95 7.53 -9.73
C ILE A 345 8.74 7.10 -8.90
N ILE A 346 8.54 5.80 -8.75
CA ILE A 346 7.36 5.23 -8.08
C ILE A 346 7.74 4.04 -7.19
N GLU A 347 7.02 3.86 -6.09
CA GLU A 347 7.13 2.66 -5.26
C GLU A 347 6.31 1.51 -5.88
N PRO A 348 6.71 0.25 -5.62
CA PRO A 348 5.90 -0.90 -5.99
C PRO A 348 4.53 -0.89 -5.32
N TRP A 349 3.51 -1.35 -6.05
CA TRP A 349 2.23 -1.75 -5.48
C TRP A 349 2.37 -3.20 -5.06
N ASP A 350 2.70 -3.44 -3.81
CA ASP A 350 3.22 -4.70 -3.29
C ASP A 350 2.15 -5.50 -2.56
N GLY A 351 2.17 -6.79 -2.80
CA GLY A 351 1.25 -7.78 -2.26
C GLY A 351 1.14 -9.00 -3.17
N PRO A 352 0.49 -10.08 -2.72
CA PRO A 352 0.27 -11.26 -3.56
C PRO A 352 -0.70 -10.94 -4.70
N ALA A 353 -0.20 -10.85 -5.93
CA ALA A 353 -0.97 -10.42 -7.09
C ALA A 353 -0.80 -11.30 -8.31
N ALA A 354 -1.92 -11.78 -8.86
CA ALA A 354 -2.02 -12.26 -10.23
C ALA A 354 -2.99 -11.34 -10.99
N ILE A 355 -2.48 -10.64 -11.98
CA ILE A 355 -3.24 -9.60 -12.69
C ILE A 355 -3.34 -9.97 -14.16
N ILE A 356 -4.56 -9.90 -14.72
CA ILE A 356 -4.81 -9.85 -16.16
C ILE A 356 -5.20 -8.41 -16.47
N TYR A 357 -4.58 -7.82 -17.50
CA TYR A 357 -4.79 -6.43 -17.88
C TYR A 357 -5.00 -6.26 -19.38
N THR A 358 -5.68 -5.18 -19.79
CA THR A 358 -5.87 -4.85 -21.20
C THR A 358 -6.16 -3.37 -21.41
N ASN A 359 -5.65 -2.82 -22.50
CA ASN A 359 -6.04 -1.51 -23.05
C ASN A 359 -7.01 -1.63 -24.25
N GLY A 360 -7.52 -2.85 -24.53
CA GLY A 360 -8.38 -3.14 -25.68
C GLY A 360 -7.65 -3.53 -26.96
N LYS A 361 -6.35 -3.19 -27.11
CA LYS A 361 -5.47 -3.51 -28.24
C LYS A 361 -4.52 -4.68 -27.95
N SER A 362 -4.24 -4.91 -26.68
CA SER A 362 -3.43 -6.01 -26.16
C SER A 362 -4.02 -6.54 -24.87
N ILE A 363 -3.68 -7.77 -24.53
CA ILE A 363 -3.95 -8.37 -23.22
C ILE A 363 -2.66 -8.90 -22.66
N GLY A 364 -2.44 -8.66 -21.36
CA GLY A 364 -1.30 -9.23 -20.66
C GLY A 364 -1.69 -9.86 -19.33
N SER A 365 -0.76 -10.59 -18.77
CA SER A 365 -0.82 -11.10 -17.41
C SER A 365 0.54 -10.98 -16.74
N ILE A 366 0.54 -10.59 -15.46
CA ILE A 366 1.74 -10.45 -14.65
C ILE A 366 1.51 -11.03 -13.25
N LEU A 367 2.58 -11.60 -12.67
CA LEU A 367 2.61 -11.99 -11.27
C LEU A 367 3.54 -11.07 -10.48
N ASP A 368 3.20 -10.87 -9.21
CA ASP A 368 4.07 -10.20 -8.25
C ASP A 368 5.41 -10.94 -8.06
N ARG A 369 6.37 -10.28 -7.41
CA ARG A 369 7.71 -10.83 -7.15
C ARG A 369 7.71 -12.09 -6.29
N ASN A 370 6.71 -12.29 -5.43
CA ASN A 370 6.58 -13.49 -4.61
C ASN A 370 5.93 -14.65 -5.36
N GLY A 371 5.02 -14.36 -6.30
CA GLY A 371 4.34 -15.34 -7.13
C GLY A 371 3.47 -16.33 -6.34
N LEU A 372 2.81 -15.87 -5.28
CA LEU A 372 1.98 -16.73 -4.43
C LEU A 372 0.64 -17.11 -5.09
N ARG A 373 0.14 -16.27 -5.99
CA ARG A 373 -1.09 -16.53 -6.73
C ARG A 373 -0.78 -17.26 -8.02
N PRO A 374 -1.53 -18.30 -8.39
CA PRO A 374 -1.29 -19.05 -9.62
C PRO A 374 -1.83 -18.34 -10.86
N MET A 375 -1.13 -18.48 -11.98
CA MET A 375 -1.59 -18.11 -13.31
C MET A 375 -1.13 -19.17 -14.30
N ARG A 376 -2.08 -19.85 -14.96
CA ARG A 376 -1.86 -20.89 -15.94
C ARG A 376 -2.20 -20.37 -17.32
N TYR A 377 -1.48 -20.85 -18.35
CA TYR A 377 -1.83 -20.56 -19.73
C TYR A 377 -1.85 -21.82 -20.57
N THR A 378 -2.74 -21.84 -21.55
CA THR A 378 -2.83 -22.85 -22.60
C THR A 378 -3.00 -22.16 -23.93
N ILE A 379 -2.11 -22.46 -24.88
CA ILE A 379 -2.17 -22.00 -26.27
C ILE A 379 -2.60 -23.20 -27.11
N THR A 380 -3.60 -23.01 -27.96
CA THR A 380 -4.14 -24.05 -28.81
C THR A 380 -3.62 -23.94 -30.25
N LYS A 381 -3.77 -25.02 -31.05
CA LYS A 381 -3.38 -25.04 -32.44
C LYS A 381 -4.29 -24.17 -33.33
N ASP A 382 -5.52 -23.96 -32.92
CA ASP A 382 -6.50 -23.05 -33.55
C ASP A 382 -6.35 -21.58 -33.09
N ASN A 383 -5.14 -21.18 -32.64
CA ASN A 383 -4.76 -19.81 -32.30
C ASN A 383 -5.54 -19.18 -31.14
N LYS A 384 -6.09 -19.98 -30.20
CA LYS A 384 -6.67 -19.47 -28.96
C LYS A 384 -5.63 -19.51 -27.83
N ILE A 385 -5.75 -18.58 -26.91
CA ILE A 385 -5.04 -18.61 -25.64
C ILE A 385 -6.04 -18.53 -24.49
N ILE A 386 -5.85 -19.38 -23.49
CA ILE A 386 -6.59 -19.38 -22.24
C ILE A 386 -5.62 -19.07 -21.10
N LEU A 387 -5.92 -18.03 -20.35
CA LEU A 387 -5.23 -17.66 -19.10
C LEU A 387 -6.20 -17.90 -17.97
N ALA A 388 -5.79 -18.55 -16.87
CA ALA A 388 -6.66 -18.72 -15.71
C ALA A 388 -5.88 -19.01 -14.43
N SER A 389 -6.53 -18.75 -13.29
CA SER A 389 -5.98 -19.07 -11.97
C SER A 389 -5.74 -20.58 -11.76
N GLU A 390 -6.37 -21.42 -12.57
CA GLU A 390 -6.22 -22.89 -12.49
C GLU A 390 -6.32 -23.54 -13.86
N THR A 391 -5.95 -24.82 -13.95
CA THR A 391 -6.11 -25.65 -15.15
C THR A 391 -7.48 -26.32 -15.18
N GLY A 392 -7.97 -26.70 -16.37
CA GLY A 392 -9.23 -27.41 -16.53
C GLY A 392 -10.47 -26.51 -16.50
N VAL A 393 -10.30 -25.18 -16.54
CA VAL A 393 -11.41 -24.21 -16.60
C VAL A 393 -12.18 -24.26 -17.92
N LEU A 394 -11.56 -24.83 -18.96
CA LEU A 394 -12.18 -25.10 -20.25
C LEU A 394 -11.73 -26.48 -20.72
N ASN A 395 -12.66 -27.27 -21.26
CA ASN A 395 -12.32 -28.56 -21.83
C ASN A 395 -11.68 -28.35 -23.21
N ILE A 396 -10.38 -28.67 -23.31
CA ILE A 396 -9.61 -28.57 -24.56
C ILE A 396 -9.09 -29.95 -24.88
N GLU A 397 -9.41 -30.43 -26.09
CA GLU A 397 -8.88 -31.69 -26.60
C GLU A 397 -7.35 -31.68 -26.56
N PRO A 398 -6.70 -32.73 -25.97
CA PRO A 398 -5.25 -32.79 -25.87
C PRO A 398 -4.52 -32.63 -27.21
N SER A 399 -5.14 -33.12 -28.29
CA SER A 399 -4.64 -33.01 -29.66
C SER A 399 -4.57 -31.56 -30.16
N ASN A 400 -5.42 -30.68 -29.66
CA ASN A 400 -5.47 -29.25 -29.97
C ASN A 400 -4.53 -28.37 -29.16
N VAL A 401 -3.91 -28.91 -28.08
CA VAL A 401 -2.96 -28.17 -27.26
C VAL A 401 -1.65 -28.00 -28.02
N LYS A 402 -1.25 -26.75 -28.28
CA LYS A 402 0.06 -26.39 -28.83
C LYS A 402 1.11 -26.21 -27.74
N GLN A 403 0.77 -25.48 -26.68
CA GLN A 403 1.65 -25.18 -25.56
C GLN A 403 0.83 -24.91 -24.30
N LYS A 404 1.33 -25.33 -23.15
CA LYS A 404 0.78 -24.95 -21.85
C LYS A 404 1.89 -24.72 -20.83
N GLY A 405 1.61 -23.90 -19.83
CA GLY A 405 2.57 -23.58 -18.77
C GLY A 405 1.95 -22.75 -17.67
N ASN A 406 2.81 -22.30 -16.77
CA ASN A 406 2.47 -21.37 -15.72
C ASN A 406 3.38 -20.14 -15.75
N LEU A 407 2.79 -19.01 -15.47
CA LEU A 407 3.53 -17.80 -15.22
C LEU A 407 4.22 -17.93 -13.86
N ARG A 408 5.50 -17.59 -13.81
CA ARG A 408 6.31 -17.64 -12.57
C ARG A 408 6.33 -16.27 -11.89
N SER A 409 6.84 -16.20 -10.66
CA SER A 409 7.01 -14.96 -9.90
C SER A 409 7.75 -13.90 -10.70
N GLY A 410 7.24 -12.67 -10.70
CA GLY A 410 7.81 -11.54 -11.41
C GLY A 410 7.80 -11.64 -12.93
N LYS A 411 7.09 -12.62 -13.53
CA LYS A 411 7.04 -12.82 -14.97
C LYS A 411 5.79 -12.22 -15.58
N ILE A 412 5.92 -11.83 -16.84
CA ILE A 412 4.89 -11.18 -17.65
C ILE A 412 4.68 -11.94 -18.97
N LEU A 413 3.44 -11.97 -19.47
CA LEU A 413 3.04 -12.49 -20.75
C LEU A 413 2.06 -11.50 -21.37
N SER A 414 2.14 -11.25 -22.68
CA SER A 414 1.27 -10.33 -23.39
C SER A 414 0.89 -10.86 -24.77
N ILE A 415 -0.32 -10.57 -25.22
CA ILE A 415 -0.86 -10.88 -26.54
C ILE A 415 -1.07 -9.56 -27.26
N ASP A 416 -0.42 -9.40 -28.40
CA ASP A 416 -0.51 -8.24 -29.27
C ASP A 416 -1.45 -8.59 -30.44
N PHE A 417 -2.67 -8.07 -30.42
CA PHE A 417 -3.67 -8.36 -31.45
C PHE A 417 -3.38 -7.68 -32.81
N ILE A 418 -2.56 -6.64 -32.81
CA ILE A 418 -2.16 -5.95 -34.03
C ILE A 418 -1.10 -6.78 -34.77
N ARG A 419 -0.18 -7.39 -33.99
CA ARG A 419 0.91 -8.21 -34.54
C ARG A 419 0.60 -9.70 -34.56
N ASN A 420 -0.56 -10.11 -34.10
CA ASN A 420 -1.03 -11.49 -34.00
C ASN A 420 -0.05 -12.41 -33.28
N LYS A 421 0.50 -11.95 -32.15
CA LYS A 421 1.62 -12.61 -31.47
C LYS A 421 1.47 -12.67 -29.96
N VAL A 422 1.84 -13.81 -29.39
CA VAL A 422 2.08 -13.94 -27.96
C VAL A 422 3.54 -13.58 -27.69
N LYS A 423 3.76 -12.59 -26.79
CA LYS A 423 5.07 -12.18 -26.30
C LYS A 423 5.28 -12.74 -24.90
N PHE A 424 6.43 -13.35 -24.65
CA PHE A 424 6.82 -13.86 -23.34
C PHE A 424 7.77 -12.90 -22.63
N ASP A 425 7.98 -13.13 -21.33
CA ASP A 425 8.74 -12.30 -20.39
C ASP A 425 10.03 -11.72 -20.97
N GLU A 426 10.89 -12.58 -21.53
CA GLU A 426 12.20 -12.14 -22.04
C GLU A 426 12.09 -11.16 -23.20
N GLU A 427 11.16 -11.41 -24.14
CA GLU A 427 10.93 -10.55 -25.29
C GLU A 427 10.37 -9.19 -24.84
N ILE A 428 9.36 -9.19 -23.95
CA ILE A 428 8.74 -7.98 -23.43
C ILE A 428 9.79 -7.14 -22.69
N LYS A 429 10.49 -7.75 -21.75
CA LYS A 429 11.49 -7.06 -20.94
C LYS A 429 12.68 -6.56 -21.75
N LYS A 430 13.15 -7.35 -22.73
CA LYS A 430 14.20 -6.91 -23.64
C LYS A 430 13.79 -5.66 -24.40
N THR A 431 12.57 -5.63 -24.92
CA THR A 431 12.06 -4.49 -25.69
C THR A 431 11.90 -3.26 -24.82
N ILE A 432 11.23 -3.39 -23.67
CA ILE A 432 10.90 -2.26 -22.77
C ILE A 432 12.16 -1.72 -22.09
N CYS A 433 13.01 -2.57 -21.54
CA CYS A 433 14.20 -2.12 -20.82
C CYS A 433 15.28 -1.50 -21.74
N SER A 434 15.20 -1.71 -23.06
CA SER A 434 16.11 -1.12 -24.04
C SER A 434 15.53 0.12 -24.72
N LYS A 435 14.32 0.56 -24.36
CA LYS A 435 13.63 1.69 -24.99
C LYS A 435 14.36 3.01 -24.74
N GLU A 436 14.90 3.16 -23.54
CA GLU A 436 15.67 4.34 -23.13
C GLU A 436 17.05 3.92 -22.59
N PRO A 437 18.06 4.80 -22.60
CA PRO A 437 19.39 4.50 -22.10
C PRO A 437 19.49 4.63 -20.57
N TYR A 438 18.65 3.90 -19.83
CA TYR A 438 18.54 3.97 -18.36
C TYR A 438 19.87 3.84 -17.63
N TYR A 439 20.77 2.96 -18.12
CA TYR A 439 22.10 2.82 -17.54
C TYR A 439 22.91 4.13 -17.60
N ASN A 440 22.87 4.83 -18.73
CA ASN A 440 23.58 6.10 -18.90
C ASN A 440 22.95 7.21 -18.05
N TRP A 441 21.60 7.22 -17.96
CA TRP A 441 20.88 8.16 -17.11
C TRP A 441 21.26 8.01 -15.64
N LEU A 442 21.26 6.77 -15.12
CA LEU A 442 21.67 6.47 -13.75
C LEU A 442 23.16 6.80 -13.52
N LYS A 443 24.05 6.46 -14.48
CA LYS A 443 25.47 6.75 -14.34
C LYS A 443 25.76 8.26 -14.24
N LYS A 444 24.97 9.08 -14.97
CA LYS A 444 25.14 10.54 -15.00
C LYS A 444 24.51 11.23 -13.79
N ASN A 445 23.32 10.81 -13.36
CA ASN A 445 22.47 11.60 -12.49
C ASN A 445 22.26 11.00 -11.09
N ARG A 446 22.42 9.67 -10.90
CA ARG A 446 22.24 9.02 -9.60
C ARG A 446 23.31 9.46 -8.60
N ILE A 447 22.90 9.73 -7.37
CA ILE A 447 23.80 10.10 -6.29
C ILE A 447 23.99 8.92 -5.34
N THR A 448 25.24 8.57 -5.06
CA THR A 448 25.57 7.58 -4.03
C THR A 448 26.28 8.26 -2.86
N ILE A 449 26.23 7.67 -1.68
CA ILE A 449 26.89 8.21 -0.47
C ILE A 449 28.40 8.40 -0.64
N ASP A 450 29.02 7.57 -1.48
CA ASP A 450 30.48 7.67 -1.73
C ASP A 450 30.86 8.89 -2.57
N MET A 451 29.93 9.43 -3.36
CA MET A 451 30.13 10.64 -4.14
C MET A 451 30.08 11.92 -3.27
N LEU A 452 29.49 11.81 -2.08
CA LEU A 452 29.36 12.97 -1.18
C LEU A 452 30.70 13.25 -0.46
N PRO A 453 31.07 14.53 -0.29
CA PRO A 453 32.33 14.92 0.33
C PRO A 453 32.38 14.47 1.79
N LYS A 454 33.55 13.98 2.22
CA LYS A 454 33.79 13.66 3.63
C LYS A 454 33.94 14.94 4.42
N LYS A 455 33.04 15.19 5.36
CA LYS A 455 33.17 16.28 6.35
C LYS A 455 33.19 15.70 7.76
N LYS A 456 33.99 16.32 8.63
CA LYS A 456 34.00 15.99 10.07
C LYS A 456 32.71 16.49 10.70
N SER A 457 32.11 15.66 11.58
CA SER A 457 30.95 16.08 12.35
C SER A 457 31.23 17.37 13.12
N LYS A 458 30.31 18.31 13.02
CA LYS A 458 30.32 19.56 13.81
C LYS A 458 29.92 19.33 15.26
N PHE A 459 29.28 18.20 15.56
CA PHE A 459 28.84 17.89 16.93
C PHE A 459 29.97 17.30 17.75
N LYS A 460 30.17 17.87 18.96
CA LYS A 460 31.08 17.32 19.94
C LYS A 460 30.59 15.93 20.38
N LYS A 461 31.51 15.06 20.75
CA LYS A 461 31.16 13.78 21.38
C LYS A 461 30.39 14.09 22.66
N ILE A 462 29.26 13.38 22.87
CA ILE A 462 28.50 13.45 24.11
C ILE A 462 29.39 12.89 25.21
N ASN A 463 29.65 13.67 26.28
CA ASN A 463 30.37 13.19 27.46
C ASN A 463 29.47 12.29 28.33
N ASP A 464 30.03 11.61 29.32
CA ASP A 464 29.32 10.62 30.10
C ASP A 464 28.13 11.22 30.91
N PHE A 465 28.31 12.39 31.45
CA PHE A 465 27.29 13.09 32.22
C PHE A 465 26.10 13.50 31.35
N ASP A 466 26.37 14.04 30.18
CA ASP A 466 25.34 14.40 29.22
C ASP A 466 24.68 13.16 28.61
N LEU A 467 25.41 12.04 28.46
CA LEU A 467 24.86 10.76 27.98
C LEU A 467 23.81 10.21 28.97
N ASP A 468 24.13 10.14 30.26
CA ASP A 468 23.20 9.66 31.31
C ASP A 468 21.96 10.55 31.39
N ARG A 469 22.16 11.87 31.28
CA ARG A 469 21.07 12.83 31.19
C ARG A 469 20.19 12.58 29.97
N SER A 470 20.80 12.41 28.80
CA SER A 470 20.08 12.10 27.54
C SER A 470 19.29 10.81 27.67
N HIS A 471 19.86 9.75 28.20
CA HIS A 471 19.15 8.51 28.48
C HIS A 471 17.87 8.73 29.27
N LYS A 472 17.94 9.52 30.34
CA LYS A 472 16.76 9.84 31.19
C LYS A 472 15.70 10.63 30.41
N VAL A 473 16.13 11.64 29.61
CA VAL A 473 15.20 12.45 28.78
C VAL A 473 14.46 11.61 27.81
N PHE A 474 15.15 10.71 27.10
CA PHE A 474 14.53 9.83 26.11
C PHE A 474 13.89 8.57 26.70
N GLY A 475 14.11 8.32 28.02
CA GLY A 475 13.47 7.23 28.74
C GLY A 475 14.12 5.87 28.54
N TYR A 476 15.41 5.83 28.25
CA TYR A 476 16.19 4.59 28.29
C TYR A 476 16.22 4.02 29.71
N SER A 477 16.01 2.73 29.82
CA SER A 477 16.20 1.97 31.06
C SER A 477 17.51 1.18 31.03
N LYS A 478 17.94 0.70 32.24
CA LYS A 478 19.05 -0.26 32.32
C LYS A 478 18.75 -1.52 31.49
N GLU A 479 17.50 -1.97 31.48
CA GLU A 479 17.05 -3.14 30.74
C GLU A 479 17.20 -2.94 29.21
N ASP A 480 16.86 -1.75 28.70
CA ASP A 480 17.02 -1.44 27.26
C ASP A 480 18.50 -1.50 26.83
N ILE A 481 19.40 -0.97 27.69
CA ILE A 481 20.83 -0.98 27.39
C ILE A 481 21.42 -2.39 27.48
N GLU A 482 21.11 -3.11 28.56
CA GLU A 482 21.74 -4.40 28.88
C GLU A 482 21.12 -5.57 28.10
N LYS A 483 19.81 -5.54 27.86
CA LYS A 483 19.03 -6.65 27.28
C LYS A 483 18.63 -6.46 25.83
N VAL A 484 18.68 -5.22 25.30
CA VAL A 484 18.32 -4.91 23.91
C VAL A 484 19.54 -4.42 23.15
N ILE A 485 20.09 -3.25 23.49
CA ILE A 485 21.18 -2.64 22.71
C ILE A 485 22.46 -3.48 22.75
N TYR A 486 22.90 -3.89 23.95
CA TYR A 486 24.13 -4.64 24.09
C TYR A 486 24.13 -5.98 23.32
N PRO A 487 23.11 -6.86 23.43
CA PRO A 487 23.04 -8.07 22.63
C PRO A 487 23.04 -7.83 21.12
N MET A 488 22.38 -6.78 20.64
CA MET A 488 22.41 -6.43 19.21
C MET A 488 23.81 -6.09 18.73
N THR A 489 24.62 -5.43 19.57
CA THR A 489 26.01 -5.09 19.22
C THR A 489 26.92 -6.30 19.15
N GLU A 490 26.73 -7.30 20.01
CA GLU A 490 27.55 -8.50 20.05
C GLU A 490 27.11 -9.54 19.01
N ASN A 491 25.80 -9.77 18.86
CA ASN A 491 25.26 -10.90 18.11
C ASN A 491 24.79 -10.53 16.70
N SER A 492 24.77 -9.24 16.34
CA SER A 492 24.24 -8.78 15.02
C SER A 492 22.79 -9.22 14.76
N SER A 493 22.03 -9.45 15.82
CA SER A 493 20.64 -9.90 15.80
C SER A 493 19.86 -9.35 16.98
N GLU A 494 18.57 -9.21 16.82
CA GLU A 494 17.66 -8.83 17.90
C GLU A 494 17.67 -9.91 19.00
N PRO A 495 17.60 -9.54 20.29
CA PRO A 495 17.55 -10.53 21.36
C PRO A 495 16.25 -11.31 21.30
N ILE A 496 16.35 -12.63 21.51
CA ILE A 496 15.20 -13.53 21.53
C ILE A 496 14.64 -13.60 22.94
N GLY A 497 13.33 -13.43 23.08
CA GLY A 497 12.59 -13.56 24.32
C GLY A 497 11.49 -14.61 24.23
N SER A 498 10.82 -14.87 25.37
CA SER A 498 9.62 -15.69 25.40
C SER A 498 8.46 -15.00 24.69
N MET A 499 7.56 -15.83 24.12
CA MET A 499 6.33 -15.32 23.53
C MET A 499 5.34 -14.84 24.58
N GLY A 500 4.64 -13.77 24.28
CA GLY A 500 3.65 -13.15 25.15
C GLY A 500 4.25 -12.05 26.04
N ASN A 501 3.38 -11.12 26.43
CA ASN A 501 3.71 -10.00 27.29
C ASN A 501 2.56 -9.82 28.31
N ASP A 502 2.86 -9.91 29.58
CA ASP A 502 1.93 -9.79 30.70
C ASP A 502 1.95 -8.39 31.35
N THR A 503 2.71 -7.45 30.79
CA THR A 503 2.74 -6.06 31.25
C THR A 503 1.52 -5.29 30.73
N PRO A 504 1.11 -4.19 31.39
CA PRO A 504 0.04 -3.33 30.90
C PRO A 504 0.36 -2.77 29.52
N ILE A 505 -0.67 -2.63 28.67
CA ILE A 505 -0.54 -1.80 27.47
C ILE A 505 -0.22 -0.35 27.87
N ALA A 506 0.37 0.42 26.94
CA ALA A 506 0.91 1.74 27.23
C ALA A 506 -0.08 2.66 27.96
N VAL A 507 -1.34 2.74 27.51
CA VAL A 507 -2.38 3.61 28.10
C VAL A 507 -2.78 3.21 29.53
N LEU A 508 -2.57 1.96 29.94
CA LEU A 508 -2.89 1.45 31.29
C LEU A 508 -1.67 1.38 32.20
N SER A 509 -0.47 1.69 31.69
CA SER A 509 0.73 1.75 32.52
C SER A 509 0.74 2.97 33.42
N LYS A 510 1.30 2.82 34.62
CA LYS A 510 1.55 3.95 35.56
C LYS A 510 2.87 4.67 35.29
N LYS A 511 3.73 4.10 34.40
CA LYS A 511 5.01 4.71 34.03
C LYS A 511 4.86 5.44 32.67
N PRO A 512 5.59 6.56 32.47
CA PRO A 512 5.67 7.18 31.15
C PRO A 512 6.20 6.19 30.12
N LYS A 513 5.45 5.99 29.06
CA LYS A 513 5.83 5.05 27.99
C LYS A 513 6.42 5.79 26.78
N HIS A 514 7.21 5.07 26.02
CA HIS A 514 7.62 5.53 24.71
C HIS A 514 6.39 5.66 23.79
N LEU A 515 6.34 6.69 22.93
CA LEU A 515 5.15 6.95 22.13
C LEU A 515 4.83 5.79 21.17
N SER A 516 5.84 5.12 20.61
CA SER A 516 5.64 3.95 19.75
C SER A 516 4.91 2.78 20.43
N ASN A 517 4.93 2.69 21.77
CA ASN A 517 4.25 1.60 22.48
C ASN A 517 2.71 1.66 22.38
N TYR A 518 2.17 2.81 21.98
CA TYR A 518 0.74 2.99 21.67
C TYR A 518 0.38 2.46 20.27
N PHE A 519 1.36 2.12 19.45
CA PHE A 519 1.21 1.66 18.08
C PHE A 519 1.43 0.15 18.01
N LYS A 520 0.45 -0.58 17.51
CA LYS A 520 0.52 -2.03 17.33
C LYS A 520 0.59 -2.37 15.84
N GLN A 521 1.65 -3.08 15.46
CA GLN A 521 1.86 -3.50 14.07
C GLN A 521 0.72 -4.41 13.60
N LEU A 522 0.17 -4.12 12.44
CA LEU A 522 -0.74 -5.02 11.74
C LEU A 522 0.05 -6.16 11.09
N PHE A 523 -0.56 -7.33 11.05
CA PHE A 523 0.03 -8.53 10.46
C PHE A 523 -0.75 -8.97 9.23
N ALA A 524 -0.11 -9.81 8.38
CA ALA A 524 -0.77 -10.47 7.29
C ALA A 524 -1.92 -11.37 7.79
N GLN A 525 -3.02 -11.41 7.03
CA GLN A 525 -4.18 -12.25 7.31
C GLN A 525 -4.15 -13.53 6.46
N VAL A 526 -5.08 -14.46 6.71
CA VAL A 526 -5.12 -15.78 6.06
C VAL A 526 -5.14 -15.70 4.53
N THR A 527 -5.88 -14.77 3.96
CA THR A 527 -5.96 -14.57 2.50
C THR A 527 -4.76 -13.82 1.93
N ASN A 528 -3.92 -13.27 2.80
CA ASN A 528 -2.80 -12.43 2.50
C ASN A 528 -1.60 -12.90 3.35
N PRO A 529 -0.96 -14.01 2.96
CA PRO A 529 0.02 -14.68 3.79
C PRO A 529 1.32 -13.86 3.93
N PRO A 530 2.06 -14.05 5.03
CA PRO A 530 3.39 -13.48 5.19
C PRO A 530 4.36 -14.06 4.16
N ILE A 531 5.47 -13.35 3.91
CA ILE A 531 6.56 -13.85 3.08
C ILE A 531 7.31 -14.94 3.87
N ASP A 532 7.55 -16.07 3.23
CA ASP A 532 8.26 -17.17 3.86
C ASP A 532 9.80 -16.93 3.91
N PRO A 533 10.52 -17.58 4.84
CA PRO A 533 11.96 -17.34 5.03
C PRO A 533 12.83 -17.72 3.82
N ILE A 534 12.35 -18.57 2.90
CA ILE A 534 13.08 -18.94 1.68
C ILE A 534 13.04 -17.78 0.70
N ARG A 535 11.87 -17.21 0.48
CA ARG A 535 11.67 -16.06 -0.42
C ARG A 535 12.24 -14.76 0.11
N GLU A 536 12.33 -14.56 1.44
CA GLU A 536 12.85 -13.32 2.05
C GLU A 536 14.16 -12.86 1.41
N LYS A 537 15.12 -13.78 1.18
CA LYS A 537 16.44 -13.44 0.63
C LYS A 537 16.39 -12.91 -0.80
N ASP A 538 15.46 -13.42 -1.59
CA ASP A 538 15.40 -13.12 -3.02
C ASP A 538 14.52 -11.91 -3.31
N VAL A 539 13.42 -11.74 -2.56
CA VAL A 539 12.38 -10.78 -2.90
C VAL A 539 12.38 -9.50 -2.05
N MET A 540 13.00 -9.53 -0.85
CA MET A 540 12.94 -8.40 0.07
C MET A 540 14.10 -7.42 -0.12
N SER A 541 13.82 -6.12 0.04
CA SER A 541 14.78 -5.05 -0.15
C SER A 541 14.62 -3.92 0.86
N LEU A 542 15.76 -3.43 1.37
CA LEU A 542 15.84 -2.21 2.19
C LEU A 542 16.30 -0.99 1.38
N ILE A 543 16.46 -1.13 0.06
CA ILE A 543 16.85 0.00 -0.80
C ILE A 543 15.74 1.06 -0.77
N THR A 544 16.15 2.30 -0.57
CA THR A 544 15.27 3.46 -0.62
C THR A 544 15.93 4.63 -1.33
N HIS A 545 15.14 5.57 -1.81
CA HIS A 545 15.59 6.78 -2.45
C HIS A 545 15.27 7.97 -1.55
N LEU A 546 16.25 8.83 -1.33
CA LEU A 546 16.10 10.04 -0.54
C LEU A 546 16.18 11.26 -1.47
N GLY A 547 15.16 12.10 -1.43
CA GLY A 547 15.04 13.29 -2.26
C GLY A 547 13.60 13.55 -2.68
N ASN A 548 13.44 14.33 -3.74
CA ASN A 548 12.14 14.63 -4.30
C ASN A 548 11.57 13.44 -5.08
N ILE A 549 10.24 13.34 -5.14
CA ILE A 549 9.52 12.40 -6.03
C ILE A 549 9.44 13.06 -7.41
N SER A 550 9.85 12.36 -8.45
CA SER A 550 9.83 12.84 -9.82
C SER A 550 8.40 12.87 -10.40
N ASN A 551 8.26 13.54 -11.54
CA ASN A 551 6.99 13.55 -12.26
C ASN A 551 6.66 12.15 -12.83
N LEU A 552 5.51 11.63 -12.46
CA LEU A 552 5.09 10.29 -12.85
C LEU A 552 4.66 10.19 -14.33
N LEU A 553 4.18 11.29 -14.91
CA LEU A 553 3.57 11.33 -16.25
C LEU A 553 4.57 11.59 -17.39
N SER A 554 5.77 12.04 -17.08
CA SER A 554 6.85 12.19 -18.05
C SER A 554 8.17 11.75 -17.44
N GLN A 555 8.99 11.04 -18.20
CA GLN A 555 10.24 10.45 -17.74
C GLN A 555 11.41 11.17 -18.39
N LYS A 556 12.30 11.71 -17.55
CA LYS A 556 13.52 12.43 -17.95
C LYS A 556 14.75 11.80 -17.30
N ASP A 557 15.91 11.97 -17.90
CA ASP A 557 17.18 11.49 -17.36
C ASP A 557 17.50 12.03 -15.95
N THR A 558 16.95 13.19 -15.61
CA THR A 558 17.13 13.85 -14.30
C THR A 558 16.22 13.28 -13.20
N ASP A 559 15.21 12.45 -13.52
CA ASP A 559 14.27 11.93 -12.54
C ASP A 559 14.91 10.99 -11.51
N CYS A 560 16.13 10.52 -11.75
CA CYS A 560 16.92 9.75 -10.81
C CYS A 560 17.95 10.57 -10.01
N GLN A 561 17.83 11.91 -9.98
CA GLN A 561 18.67 12.79 -9.14
C GLN A 561 18.23 12.73 -7.68
N ASN A 562 18.45 11.57 -7.06
CA ASN A 562 18.20 11.34 -5.65
C ASN A 562 19.32 10.49 -5.06
N ILE A 563 19.44 10.51 -3.73
CA ILE A 563 20.43 9.68 -3.03
C ILE A 563 19.85 8.28 -2.88
N ILE A 564 20.54 7.30 -3.46
CA ILE A 564 20.22 5.89 -3.22
C ILE A 564 20.84 5.42 -1.91
N LEU A 565 20.04 4.88 -1.02
CA LEU A 565 20.43 4.30 0.26
C LEU A 565 20.19 2.79 0.24
N LYS A 566 21.19 2.01 0.60
CA LYS A 566 21.07 0.54 0.76
C LYS A 566 20.36 0.16 2.06
N SER A 567 20.33 1.08 3.01
CA SER A 567 19.73 0.94 4.33
C SER A 567 19.07 2.24 4.76
N PRO A 568 17.94 2.20 5.46
CA PRO A 568 17.34 3.39 6.04
C PRO A 568 18.07 3.89 7.29
N ILE A 569 19.03 3.11 7.83
CA ILE A 569 19.75 3.45 9.06
C ILE A 569 21.08 4.14 8.69
N LEU A 570 21.15 5.42 8.98
CA LEU A 570 22.33 6.24 8.70
C LEU A 570 23.28 6.23 9.89
N ASN A 571 24.56 5.90 9.67
CA ASN A 571 25.57 6.19 10.66
C ASN A 571 25.92 7.69 10.69
N ASP A 572 26.63 8.12 11.73
CA ASP A 572 26.93 9.56 11.93
C ASP A 572 27.71 10.18 10.75
N GLU A 573 28.65 9.43 10.13
CA GLU A 573 29.42 9.90 8.98
C GLU A 573 28.51 10.11 7.75
N THR A 574 27.61 9.17 7.49
CA THR A 574 26.67 9.27 6.36
C THR A 574 25.72 10.44 6.54
N LEU A 575 25.19 10.64 7.75
CA LEU A 575 24.32 11.78 8.02
C LEU A 575 25.04 13.12 7.80
N GLU A 576 26.32 13.24 8.26
CA GLU A 576 27.10 14.48 8.06
C GLU A 576 27.42 14.75 6.59
N LYS A 577 27.65 13.71 5.78
CA LYS A 577 27.79 13.86 4.33
C LYS A 577 26.50 14.42 3.72
N ILE A 578 25.32 13.89 4.09
CA ILE A 578 24.01 14.39 3.60
C ILE A 578 23.75 15.79 4.13
N ARG A 579 24.06 16.08 5.41
CA ARG A 579 23.91 17.41 6.02
C ARG A 579 24.70 18.49 5.28
N SER A 580 25.79 18.13 4.63
CA SER A 580 26.67 19.03 3.92
C SER A 580 26.67 18.83 2.40
N ILE A 581 25.60 18.26 1.87
CA ILE A 581 25.45 18.02 0.44
C ILE A 581 25.42 19.34 -0.32
N ASP A 582 26.15 19.36 -1.45
CA ASP A 582 26.22 20.47 -2.40
C ASP A 582 26.60 19.89 -3.78
N ILE A 583 25.68 19.08 -4.33
CA ILE A 583 25.81 18.43 -5.64
C ILE A 583 24.51 18.63 -6.39
N PHE A 584 24.55 19.00 -7.66
CA PHE A 584 23.38 19.27 -8.49
C PHE A 584 22.44 20.34 -7.91
N ASN A 585 22.95 21.30 -7.13
CA ASN A 585 22.21 22.30 -6.37
C ASN A 585 21.29 21.71 -5.27
N LEU A 586 21.46 20.43 -4.93
CA LEU A 586 20.72 19.81 -3.85
C LEU A 586 21.26 20.24 -2.49
N GLN A 587 20.38 20.64 -1.58
CA GLN A 587 20.75 21.17 -0.27
C GLN A 587 19.96 20.51 0.85
N SER A 588 20.54 20.51 2.05
CA SER A 588 19.90 19.99 3.25
C SER A 588 19.70 21.07 4.31
N LYS A 589 18.56 20.98 5.04
CA LYS A 589 18.26 21.81 6.20
C LYS A 589 18.03 20.97 7.44
N THR A 590 18.74 21.27 8.51
CA THR A 590 18.46 20.67 9.84
C THR A 590 17.52 21.56 10.61
N ILE A 591 16.44 20.99 11.13
CA ILE A 591 15.41 21.66 11.92
C ILE A 591 15.33 20.97 13.27
N ASN A 592 15.53 21.73 14.35
CA ASN A 592 15.51 21.19 15.71
C ASN A 592 14.07 21.02 16.21
N ALA A 593 13.75 19.79 16.64
CA ALA A 593 12.45 19.38 17.16
C ALA A 593 12.41 19.43 18.69
N TYR A 594 12.12 20.62 19.25
CA TYR A 594 12.02 20.83 20.68
C TYR A 594 10.86 21.76 21.04
N TYR A 595 10.45 21.73 22.31
CA TYR A 595 9.49 22.67 22.88
C TYR A 595 9.94 23.13 24.26
N LYS A 596 9.49 24.34 24.65
CA LYS A 596 9.79 24.92 25.95
C LYS A 596 9.00 24.20 27.07
N VAL A 597 9.69 23.80 28.13
CA VAL A 597 9.07 23.18 29.29
C VAL A 597 8.66 24.27 30.29
N ASP A 598 7.38 24.36 30.60
CA ASP A 598 6.85 25.23 31.64
C ASP A 598 5.70 24.53 32.41
N LYS A 599 5.15 25.23 33.40
CA LYS A 599 4.06 24.71 34.24
C LYS A 599 2.68 24.85 33.61
N GLU A 600 2.52 25.74 32.63
CA GLU A 600 1.24 26.04 31.99
C GLU A 600 0.85 24.97 30.95
N GLY A 601 1.84 24.36 30.29
CA GLY A 601 1.62 23.36 29.26
C GLY A 601 1.14 23.96 27.92
N GLY A 602 0.87 23.09 26.92
CA GLY A 602 0.41 23.49 25.58
C GLY A 602 1.53 23.95 24.65
N ASN A 603 2.79 23.89 25.06
CA ASN A 603 3.93 24.28 24.25
C ASN A 603 4.29 23.24 23.21
N LEU A 604 4.02 21.96 23.44
CA LEU A 604 4.22 20.90 22.47
C LEU A 604 3.40 21.18 21.21
N LYS A 605 2.10 21.47 21.35
CA LYS A 605 1.21 21.80 20.21
C LYS A 605 1.69 23.04 19.44
N LYS A 606 2.07 24.11 20.17
CA LYS A 606 2.62 25.35 19.55
C LYS A 606 3.91 25.06 18.76
N SER A 607 4.77 24.20 19.32
CA SER A 607 6.05 23.85 18.68
C SER A 607 5.87 22.92 17.48
N LEU A 608 4.90 22.01 17.46
CA LEU A 608 4.55 21.24 16.29
C LEU A 608 4.10 22.13 15.12
N ASN A 609 3.25 23.11 15.39
CA ASN A 609 2.83 24.08 14.38
C ASN A 609 4.00 24.95 13.87
N ARG A 610 4.93 25.35 14.76
CA ARG A 610 6.15 26.05 14.39
C ARG A 610 7.06 25.19 13.52
N LEU A 611 7.19 23.91 13.87
CA LEU A 611 7.99 22.94 13.12
C LEU A 611 7.49 22.79 11.69
N CYS A 612 6.17 22.69 11.49
CA CYS A 612 5.56 22.63 10.16
C CYS A 612 5.90 23.88 9.33
N ARG A 613 5.80 25.07 9.93
CA ARG A 613 6.16 26.34 9.24
C ARG A 613 7.63 26.36 8.82
N TYR A 614 8.56 25.98 9.72
CA TYR A 614 9.99 25.93 9.39
C TYR A 614 10.31 24.95 8.27
N VAL A 615 9.54 23.86 8.15
CA VAL A 615 9.67 22.92 7.03
C VAL A 615 9.11 23.52 5.75
N ASP A 616 7.95 24.20 5.81
CA ASP A 616 7.41 24.90 4.64
C ASP A 616 8.38 25.98 4.12
N ASP A 617 8.92 26.80 5.02
CA ASP A 617 9.92 27.84 4.68
C ASP A 617 11.15 27.20 4.02
N ALA A 618 11.68 26.11 4.59
CA ALA A 618 12.83 25.42 4.03
C ALA A 618 12.55 24.85 2.62
N ILE A 619 11.36 24.31 2.38
CA ILE A 619 10.97 23.82 1.05
C ILE A 619 10.84 24.98 0.04
N ASP A 620 10.26 26.08 0.48
CA ASP A 620 10.09 27.28 -0.37
C ASP A 620 11.44 27.97 -0.64
N ASP A 621 12.43 27.82 0.26
CA ASP A 621 13.84 28.22 0.06
C ASP A 621 14.63 27.24 -0.86
N GLY A 622 14.02 26.11 -1.28
CA GLY A 622 14.63 25.16 -2.23
C GLY A 622 15.44 24.03 -1.60
N TYR A 623 15.27 23.73 -0.30
CA TYR A 623 15.93 22.60 0.34
C TYR A 623 15.20 21.29 0.01
N GLU A 624 15.91 20.26 -0.50
CA GLU A 624 15.36 18.95 -0.84
C GLU A 624 15.51 17.89 0.27
N PHE A 625 16.40 18.14 1.24
CA PHE A 625 16.59 17.21 2.35
C PHE A 625 16.32 17.91 3.67
N ILE A 626 15.30 17.45 4.38
CA ILE A 626 14.93 17.95 5.70
C ILE A 626 15.39 16.96 6.75
N ILE A 627 16.27 17.39 7.67
CA ILE A 627 16.74 16.62 8.81
C ILE A 627 16.03 17.15 10.06
N ILE A 628 15.11 16.34 10.62
CA ILE A 628 14.46 16.62 11.90
C ILE A 628 15.39 16.11 13.00
N SER A 629 15.86 16.96 13.89
CA SER A 629 16.81 16.61 14.94
C SER A 629 16.26 16.90 16.33
N ASP A 630 16.31 15.91 17.21
CA ASP A 630 15.99 16.03 18.64
C ASP A 630 17.23 16.19 19.54
N ARG A 631 18.41 16.50 18.96
CA ARG A 631 19.68 16.68 19.70
C ARG A 631 19.70 17.85 20.65
N PHE A 632 18.88 18.86 20.41
CA PHE A 632 18.88 20.06 21.23
C PHE A 632 18.18 19.78 22.55
N LEU A 633 18.96 19.76 23.63
CA LEU A 633 18.51 19.46 24.98
C LEU A 633 19.13 20.48 25.97
N ASP A 634 18.28 21.12 26.77
CA ASP A 634 18.71 21.90 27.93
C ASP A 634 17.66 21.83 29.07
N SER A 635 17.90 22.52 30.20
CA SER A 635 17.00 22.48 31.35
C SER A 635 15.62 23.10 31.09
N SER A 636 15.47 23.91 30.04
CA SER A 636 14.24 24.65 29.71
C SER A 636 13.52 24.11 28.44
N HIS A 637 14.16 23.20 27.71
CA HIS A 637 13.61 22.64 26.47
C HIS A 637 13.67 21.14 26.46
N ALA A 638 12.55 20.49 26.14
CA ALA A 638 12.43 19.06 25.96
C ALA A 638 12.31 18.71 24.45
N PRO A 639 12.80 17.53 24.04
CA PRO A 639 12.64 17.09 22.66
C PRO A 639 11.18 16.74 22.37
N ILE A 640 10.72 17.04 21.18
CA ILE A 640 9.45 16.49 20.68
C ILE A 640 9.67 15.01 20.36
N PRO A 641 8.82 14.08 20.84
CA PRO A 641 8.95 12.68 20.48
C PRO A 641 9.12 12.48 18.98
N SER A 642 10.16 11.76 18.55
CA SER A 642 10.55 11.64 17.14
C SER A 642 9.43 11.14 16.23
N LEU A 643 8.65 10.16 16.71
CA LEU A 643 7.49 9.65 15.96
C LEU A 643 6.42 10.73 15.75
N LEU A 644 6.17 11.57 16.76
CA LEU A 644 5.19 12.66 16.68
C LEU A 644 5.64 13.76 15.72
N SER A 645 6.90 14.19 15.81
CA SER A 645 7.45 15.22 14.92
C SER A 645 7.50 14.74 13.46
N CYS A 646 7.93 13.51 13.23
CA CYS A 646 8.00 12.90 11.90
C CYS A 646 6.60 12.79 11.26
N SER A 647 5.65 12.18 11.98
CA SER A 647 4.29 12.00 11.48
C SER A 647 3.55 13.33 11.29
N CYS A 648 3.73 14.29 12.19
CA CYS A 648 3.16 15.63 12.07
C CYS A 648 3.60 16.31 10.77
N ILE A 649 4.91 16.32 10.49
CA ILE A 649 5.48 16.92 9.27
C ILE A 649 5.01 16.13 8.03
N HIS A 650 5.10 14.81 8.05
CA HIS A 650 4.68 13.97 6.94
C HIS A 650 3.23 14.24 6.53
N ASN A 651 2.30 14.21 7.48
CA ASN A 651 0.89 14.46 7.22
C ASN A 651 0.59 15.92 6.84
N HIS A 652 1.31 16.89 7.42
CA HIS A 652 1.24 18.29 7.02
C HIS A 652 1.63 18.46 5.56
N LEU A 653 2.75 17.89 5.16
CA LEU A 653 3.25 17.98 3.79
C LEU A 653 2.37 17.25 2.77
N ILE A 654 1.70 16.16 3.15
CA ILE A 654 0.68 15.52 2.31
C ILE A 654 -0.50 16.47 2.09
N ARG A 655 -1.03 17.08 3.16
CA ARG A 655 -2.17 18.00 3.08
C ARG A 655 -1.86 19.25 2.27
N SER A 656 -0.62 19.77 2.36
CA SER A 656 -0.16 20.94 1.60
C SER A 656 0.34 20.61 0.18
N GLY A 657 0.35 19.32 -0.23
CA GLY A 657 0.88 18.88 -1.52
C GLY A 657 2.40 19.03 -1.67
N LYS A 658 3.13 19.25 -0.59
CA LYS A 658 4.60 19.47 -0.61
C LYS A 658 5.41 18.20 -0.30
N ARG A 659 4.78 17.09 0.13
CA ARG A 659 5.51 15.89 0.59
C ARG A 659 6.44 15.31 -0.49
N GLY A 660 6.01 15.34 -1.73
CA GLY A 660 6.82 14.88 -2.88
C GLY A 660 8.05 15.72 -3.20
N LYS A 661 8.23 16.89 -2.58
CA LYS A 661 9.35 17.79 -2.85
C LYS A 661 10.60 17.49 -2.02
N VAL A 662 10.49 16.73 -0.94
CA VAL A 662 11.59 16.55 0.02
C VAL A 662 11.77 15.11 0.49
N GLY A 663 13.03 14.75 0.76
CA GLY A 663 13.43 13.60 1.56
C GLY A 663 13.44 13.96 3.05
N LEU A 664 12.80 13.14 3.90
CA LEU A 664 12.67 13.36 5.34
C LEU A 664 13.59 12.43 6.12
N ILE A 665 14.54 13.00 6.84
CA ILE A 665 15.48 12.27 7.69
C ILE A 665 15.19 12.59 9.14
N VAL A 666 15.23 11.58 10.01
CA VAL A 666 15.05 11.74 11.46
C VAL A 666 16.37 11.45 12.16
N GLU A 667 16.98 12.46 12.78
CA GLU A 667 18.12 12.33 13.68
C GLU A 667 17.58 12.21 15.11
N SER A 668 17.58 10.98 15.65
CA SER A 668 16.78 10.61 16.81
C SER A 668 17.61 10.10 17.99
N GLY A 669 17.36 10.65 19.17
CA GLY A 669 17.72 10.04 20.43
C GLY A 669 16.67 9.03 20.94
N ASP A 670 15.50 9.02 20.34
CA ASP A 670 14.29 8.29 20.72
C ASP A 670 14.16 6.91 20.05
N ALA A 671 15.14 6.49 19.22
CA ALA A 671 15.10 5.23 18.47
C ALA A 671 16.25 4.30 18.88
N TRP A 672 15.92 3.11 19.44
CA TRP A 672 16.92 2.10 19.85
C TRP A 672 16.51 0.64 19.65
N GLU A 673 15.24 0.33 19.40
CA GLU A 673 14.75 -1.03 19.09
C GLU A 673 13.97 -1.06 17.77
N VAL A 674 13.83 -2.24 17.16
CA VAL A 674 13.23 -2.43 15.81
C VAL A 674 11.86 -1.76 15.68
N HIS A 675 11.03 -1.84 16.71
CA HIS A 675 9.69 -1.25 16.70
C HIS A 675 9.71 0.29 16.52
N HIS A 676 10.72 0.97 17.10
CA HIS A 676 10.86 2.42 16.93
C HIS A 676 11.19 2.79 15.49
N TYR A 677 12.07 2.03 14.83
CA TYR A 677 12.40 2.25 13.41
C TYR A 677 11.22 1.93 12.50
N ALA A 678 10.53 0.82 12.77
CA ALA A 678 9.35 0.42 12.00
C ALA A 678 8.26 1.50 12.05
N THR A 679 7.99 2.07 13.24
CA THR A 679 7.02 3.16 13.37
C THR A 679 7.47 4.42 12.64
N LEU A 680 8.72 4.87 12.80
CA LEU A 680 9.23 6.06 12.12
C LEU A 680 9.15 5.93 10.59
N LEU A 681 9.55 4.79 10.03
CA LEU A 681 9.51 4.52 8.59
C LEU A 681 8.05 4.47 8.08
N SER A 682 7.17 3.80 8.81
CA SER A 682 5.75 3.69 8.45
C SER A 682 5.02 5.03 8.53
N PHE A 683 5.49 5.95 9.36
CA PHE A 683 4.94 7.30 9.49
C PHE A 683 5.76 8.38 8.75
N GLY A 684 6.55 7.99 7.75
CA GLY A 684 7.04 8.89 6.71
C GLY A 684 8.52 9.23 6.73
N ALA A 685 9.33 8.70 7.66
CA ALA A 685 10.79 8.85 7.59
C ALA A 685 11.35 8.10 6.37
N ASN A 686 12.23 8.74 5.60
CA ASN A 686 12.98 8.06 4.55
C ASN A 686 14.26 7.41 5.10
N ALA A 687 14.89 8.03 6.11
CA ALA A 687 16.07 7.51 6.77
C ALA A 687 16.15 7.99 8.23
N ILE A 688 16.88 7.26 9.06
CA ILE A 688 16.98 7.50 10.51
C ILE A 688 18.43 7.41 10.94
N ASN A 689 18.89 8.39 11.74
CA ASN A 689 20.18 8.32 12.44
C ASN A 689 19.94 8.19 13.94
N PRO A 690 20.24 7.04 14.57
CA PRO A 690 20.06 6.83 16.01
C PRO A 690 21.30 7.29 16.79
N TYR A 691 21.55 8.57 16.83
CA TYR A 691 22.79 9.11 17.39
C TYR A 691 23.03 8.73 18.86
N LEU A 692 21.94 8.67 19.66
CA LEU A 692 22.06 8.33 21.09
C LEU A 692 22.36 6.84 21.29
N ALA A 693 21.73 5.95 20.52
CA ALA A 693 22.09 4.52 20.52
C ALA A 693 23.56 4.32 20.14
N PHE A 694 24.06 5.05 19.13
CA PHE A 694 25.50 5.00 18.79
C PHE A 694 26.42 5.57 19.87
N ALA A 695 25.99 6.59 20.62
CA ALA A 695 26.71 7.09 21.77
C ALA A 695 26.73 6.06 22.91
N THR A 696 25.59 5.39 23.16
CA THR A 696 25.49 4.30 24.15
C THR A 696 26.44 3.13 23.80
N ILE A 697 26.47 2.70 22.54
CA ILE A 697 27.37 1.64 22.06
C ILE A 697 28.83 2.03 22.28
N ARG A 698 29.19 3.29 22.06
CA ARG A 698 30.54 3.78 22.36
C ARG A 698 30.88 3.67 23.85
N LYS A 699 29.96 4.07 24.73
CA LYS A 699 30.14 3.97 26.19
C LYS A 699 30.27 2.53 26.65
N LEU A 700 29.40 1.62 26.17
CA LEU A 700 29.49 0.19 26.46
C LEU A 700 30.85 -0.40 26.08
N ARG A 701 31.41 0.03 24.96
CA ARG A 701 32.74 -0.39 24.54
C ARG A 701 33.83 0.15 25.47
N GLU A 702 33.79 1.44 25.83
CA GLU A 702 34.80 2.08 26.68
C GLU A 702 34.84 1.45 28.08
N SER A 703 33.68 1.00 28.60
CA SER A 703 33.62 0.25 29.87
C SER A 703 34.27 -1.17 29.78
N ASN A 704 34.37 -1.74 28.57
CA ASN A 704 34.93 -3.08 28.32
C ASN A 704 36.38 -3.11 27.86
N SER A 705 37.20 -2.09 28.18
CA SER A 705 38.69 -2.08 28.12
C SER A 705 39.39 -2.26 26.77
N SER A 706 38.88 -1.80 25.64
CA SER A 706 39.59 -1.86 24.36
C SER A 706 39.50 -0.54 23.58
N SER A 707 40.65 0.07 23.29
CA SER A 707 40.78 1.37 22.60
C SER A 707 40.73 1.29 21.05
N ASP A 708 40.48 0.14 20.46
CA ASP A 708 40.54 -0.09 19.02
C ASP A 708 39.32 0.52 18.27
N ILE A 709 39.56 1.47 17.39
CA ILE A 709 38.53 2.15 16.56
C ILE A 709 37.82 1.15 15.62
N LYS A 710 38.55 0.13 15.15
CA LYS A 710 37.96 -0.91 14.27
C LYS A 710 36.84 -1.67 14.97
N LYS A 711 37.05 -1.97 16.28
CA LYS A 711 36.05 -2.68 17.08
C LYS A 711 34.75 -1.85 17.25
N LEU A 712 34.86 -0.54 17.46
CA LEU A 712 33.65 0.32 17.55
C LEU A 712 32.84 0.32 16.25
N LYS A 713 33.50 0.36 15.09
CA LYS A 713 32.81 0.29 13.78
C LYS A 713 32.10 -1.05 13.60
N ILE A 714 32.71 -2.15 14.04
CA ILE A 714 32.08 -3.48 14.00
C ILE A 714 30.82 -3.51 14.89
N LEU A 715 30.89 -3.05 16.14
CA LEU A 715 29.76 -3.03 17.05
C LEU A 715 28.59 -2.18 16.53
N LYS A 716 28.89 -1.00 15.97
CA LYS A 716 27.86 -0.17 15.32
C LYS A 716 27.24 -0.88 14.10
N ASN A 717 28.04 -1.54 13.27
CA ASN A 717 27.53 -2.29 12.13
C ASN A 717 26.68 -3.49 12.57
N ASN A 718 27.10 -4.21 13.60
CA ASN A 718 26.29 -5.31 14.17
C ASN A 718 24.92 -4.81 14.63
N TYR A 719 24.89 -3.68 15.33
CA TYR A 719 23.64 -3.07 15.73
C TYR A 719 22.75 -2.67 14.55
N ILE A 720 23.34 -2.05 13.51
CA ILE A 720 22.62 -1.71 12.27
C ILE A 720 22.05 -2.97 11.63
N ASN A 721 22.86 -4.02 11.47
CA ASN A 721 22.43 -5.30 10.90
C ASN A 721 21.27 -5.94 11.71
N ALA A 722 21.34 -5.86 13.04
CA ALA A 722 20.26 -6.36 13.90
C ALA A 722 18.94 -5.64 13.62
N ILE A 723 18.97 -4.30 13.49
CA ILE A 723 17.80 -3.50 13.16
C ILE A 723 17.30 -3.84 11.74
N GLU A 724 18.18 -3.91 10.76
CA GLU A 724 17.82 -4.26 9.36
C GLU A 724 17.13 -5.62 9.27
N ASN A 725 17.70 -6.64 9.91
CA ASN A 725 17.13 -7.98 9.98
C ASN A 725 15.77 -7.96 10.69
N GLY A 726 15.63 -7.19 11.75
CA GLY A 726 14.37 -7.00 12.47
C GLY A 726 13.32 -6.33 11.59
N LEU A 727 13.68 -5.28 10.84
CA LEU A 727 12.78 -4.62 9.88
C LEU A 727 12.32 -5.56 8.78
N LEU A 728 13.22 -6.36 8.22
CA LEU A 728 12.86 -7.38 7.22
C LEU A 728 11.85 -8.39 7.80
N LYS A 729 12.01 -8.79 9.07
CA LYS A 729 11.02 -9.64 9.76
C LYS A 729 9.66 -8.96 9.93
N VAL A 730 9.64 -7.68 10.27
CA VAL A 730 8.38 -6.90 10.32
C VAL A 730 7.71 -6.90 8.96
N PHE A 731 8.45 -6.60 7.89
CA PHE A 731 7.90 -6.54 6.53
C PHE A 731 7.39 -7.91 6.07
N SER A 732 8.16 -8.98 6.31
CA SER A 732 7.74 -10.33 5.94
C SER A 732 6.46 -10.76 6.64
N LYS A 733 6.26 -10.40 7.92
CA LYS A 733 5.04 -10.68 8.69
C LYS A 733 3.81 -9.97 8.16
N ILE A 734 4.00 -8.84 7.49
CA ILE A 734 2.92 -8.06 6.87
C ILE A 734 2.69 -8.51 5.42
N GLY A 735 3.65 -9.21 4.83
CA GLY A 735 3.62 -9.59 3.41
C GLY A 735 4.02 -8.45 2.48
N ILE A 736 4.93 -7.57 2.91
CA ILE A 736 5.51 -6.48 2.12
C ILE A 736 6.96 -6.81 1.80
N SER A 737 7.35 -6.63 0.54
CA SER A 737 8.68 -7.02 0.09
C SER A 737 9.71 -5.89 0.14
N THR A 738 9.32 -4.63 0.04
CA THR A 738 10.25 -3.52 -0.09
C THR A 738 10.05 -2.45 0.97
N LEU A 739 11.15 -1.88 1.44
CA LEU A 739 11.12 -0.72 2.33
C LEU A 739 10.36 0.44 1.69
N LYS A 740 10.56 0.70 0.41
CA LYS A 740 9.92 1.81 -0.28
C LYS A 740 8.38 1.73 -0.24
N SER A 741 7.84 0.53 -0.33
CA SER A 741 6.39 0.29 -0.21
C SER A 741 5.90 0.33 1.25
N TYR A 742 6.79 0.13 2.23
CA TYR A 742 6.46 0.24 3.65
C TYR A 742 6.48 1.69 4.16
N GLN A 743 7.30 2.55 3.54
CA GLN A 743 7.40 3.96 3.94
C GLN A 743 6.06 4.69 3.75
N GLY A 744 5.60 5.37 4.81
CA GLY A 744 4.33 6.08 4.78
C GLY A 744 3.08 5.19 4.75
N SER A 745 3.23 3.87 4.96
CA SER A 745 2.12 2.90 4.89
C SER A 745 1.16 2.96 6.08
N GLN A 746 1.60 3.49 7.24
CA GLN A 746 0.80 3.61 8.45
C GLN A 746 0.14 2.30 8.91
N LEU A 747 0.80 1.15 8.68
CA LEU A 747 0.27 -0.19 8.97
C LEU A 747 0.29 -0.52 10.46
N PHE A 748 -0.35 0.35 11.25
CA PHE A 748 -0.49 0.23 12.69
C PHE A 748 -1.91 0.48 13.14
N GLU A 749 -2.29 -0.11 14.26
CA GLU A 749 -3.44 0.29 15.04
C GLU A 749 -2.97 1.05 16.27
N ILE A 750 -3.55 2.21 16.54
CA ILE A 750 -3.26 3.03 17.71
C ILE A 750 -4.20 2.62 18.83
N ILE A 751 -3.64 2.38 20.03
CA ILE A 751 -4.39 2.00 21.21
C ILE A 751 -4.08 3.00 22.35
N GLY A 752 -5.07 3.79 22.73
CA GLY A 752 -4.97 4.68 23.89
C GLY A 752 -4.49 6.09 23.54
N ILE A 753 -4.72 6.57 22.33
CA ILE A 753 -4.57 7.98 21.93
C ILE A 753 -5.92 8.47 21.41
N ASN A 754 -6.35 9.65 21.83
CA ASN A 754 -7.65 10.18 21.44
C ASN A 754 -7.72 10.55 19.95
N ARG A 755 -8.95 10.53 19.44
CA ARG A 755 -9.22 10.71 18.02
C ARG A 755 -8.72 12.05 17.47
N ASN A 756 -8.88 13.13 18.23
CA ASN A 756 -8.42 14.45 17.80
C ASN A 756 -6.90 14.50 17.55
N THR A 757 -6.12 13.86 18.41
CA THR A 757 -4.65 13.74 18.22
C THR A 757 -4.32 12.85 17.05
N VAL A 758 -5.04 11.74 16.86
CA VAL A 758 -4.84 10.83 15.73
C VAL A 758 -5.17 11.52 14.41
N ASP A 759 -6.34 12.15 14.30
CA ASP A 759 -6.78 12.82 13.06
C ASP A 759 -5.83 13.96 12.67
N GLN A 760 -5.26 14.66 13.65
CA GLN A 760 -4.36 15.78 13.38
C GLN A 760 -2.94 15.34 13.02
N TYR A 761 -2.37 14.34 13.73
CA TYR A 761 -0.95 14.01 13.63
C TYR A 761 -0.67 12.62 13.03
N PHE A 762 -1.63 11.71 13.04
CA PHE A 762 -1.54 10.33 12.54
C PHE A 762 -2.70 10.02 11.59
N THR A 763 -3.04 10.98 10.76
CA THR A 763 -4.20 11.00 9.85
C THR A 763 -4.42 9.64 9.16
N LEU A 764 -5.68 9.16 9.14
CA LEU A 764 -6.12 7.88 8.57
C LEU A 764 -5.63 6.61 9.30
N THR A 765 -4.88 6.73 10.39
CA THR A 765 -4.49 5.54 11.17
C THR A 765 -5.65 5.08 12.05
N THR A 766 -5.91 3.78 12.08
CA THR A 766 -7.00 3.21 12.87
C THR A 766 -6.75 3.40 14.37
N SER A 767 -7.74 3.94 15.08
CA SER A 767 -7.76 4.02 16.56
C SER A 767 -9.17 3.71 17.05
N ARG A 768 -9.32 2.55 17.73
CA ARG A 768 -10.62 2.08 18.26
C ARG A 768 -10.76 2.34 19.75
N ILE A 769 -9.65 2.53 20.45
CA ILE A 769 -9.60 2.77 21.90
C ILE A 769 -8.89 4.09 22.12
N GLU A 770 -9.65 5.06 22.55
CA GLU A 770 -9.15 6.40 22.86
C GLU A 770 -8.40 6.45 24.18
N GLY A 771 -7.74 7.57 24.48
CA GLY A 771 -6.95 7.78 25.69
C GLY A 771 -6.29 9.14 25.70
N LEU A 772 -4.97 9.19 25.66
CA LEU A 772 -4.15 10.38 25.80
C LEU A 772 -4.38 11.39 24.68
N GLY A 773 -4.51 12.65 25.06
CA GLY A 773 -4.44 13.78 24.16
C GLY A 773 -3.01 14.33 24.04
N ILE A 774 -2.84 15.35 23.18
CA ILE A 774 -1.54 16.00 22.97
C ILE A 774 -0.95 16.60 24.26
N ASN A 775 -1.79 17.14 25.14
CA ASN A 775 -1.36 17.68 26.43
C ASN A 775 -0.91 16.59 27.41
N ASP A 776 -1.49 15.40 27.30
CA ASP A 776 -1.07 14.26 28.13
C ASP A 776 0.29 13.74 27.66
N ILE A 777 0.53 13.69 26.34
CA ILE A 777 1.83 13.34 25.76
C ILE A 777 2.89 14.35 26.23
N GLU A 778 2.57 15.65 26.23
CA GLU A 778 3.44 16.70 26.75
C GLU A 778 3.76 16.47 28.24
N ARG A 779 2.74 16.20 29.05
CA ARG A 779 2.91 15.95 30.50
C ARG A 779 3.79 14.73 30.76
N GLU A 780 3.59 13.62 30.04
CA GLU A 780 4.41 12.43 30.21
C GLU A 780 5.87 12.67 29.76
N ASN A 781 6.07 13.43 28.70
CA ASN A 781 7.41 13.80 28.26
C ASN A 781 8.11 14.77 29.24
N ASN A 782 7.38 15.75 29.78
CA ASN A 782 7.88 16.66 30.82
C ASN A 782 8.32 15.93 32.09
N LYS A 783 7.62 14.85 32.47
CA LYS A 783 8.05 14.01 33.61
C LYS A 783 9.42 13.39 33.38
N LYS A 784 9.70 12.88 32.17
CA LYS A 784 11.01 12.32 31.82
C LYS A 784 12.08 13.40 31.83
N HIS A 785 11.79 14.54 31.21
CA HIS A 785 12.69 15.70 31.18
C HIS A 785 13.01 16.21 32.61
N PHE A 786 12.00 16.40 33.45
CA PHE A 786 12.18 16.82 34.85
C PHE A 786 13.09 15.86 35.62
N ARG A 787 12.87 14.54 35.48
CA ARG A 787 13.75 13.53 36.11
C ARG A 787 15.20 13.62 35.68
N ALA A 788 15.45 14.00 34.41
CA ALA A 788 16.80 14.10 33.86
C ALA A 788 17.58 15.31 34.37
N TYR A 789 16.88 16.39 34.71
CA TYR A 789 17.49 17.63 35.21
C TYR A 789 17.37 17.82 36.73
N ASN A 790 16.65 16.94 37.44
CA ASN A 790 16.62 16.92 38.92
C ASN A 790 17.81 16.13 39.46
N HIS A 791 18.67 16.77 40.26
CA HIS A 791 19.90 16.18 40.74
C HIS A 791 19.69 15.13 41.85
N GLU A 792 18.50 15.01 42.44
CA GLU A 792 18.19 14.04 43.51
C GLU A 792 18.04 12.60 43.01
N GLN A 793 17.80 12.39 41.68
CA GLN A 793 17.64 11.05 41.13
C GLN A 793 18.91 10.56 40.45
N THR A 794 19.65 9.68 41.12
CA THR A 794 20.82 8.99 40.59
C THR A 794 20.44 7.67 39.85
N GLY A 795 21.01 7.45 38.65
CA GLY A 795 20.82 6.23 37.87
C GLY A 795 19.62 6.22 36.93
N LEU A 796 19.59 5.23 36.04
CA LEU A 796 18.53 4.98 35.05
C LEU A 796 17.40 4.15 35.66
N ASP A 797 16.20 4.24 35.08
CA ASP A 797 15.09 3.34 35.42
C ASP A 797 15.51 1.88 35.24
N VAL A 798 15.06 1.00 36.13
CA VAL A 798 15.41 -0.43 36.06
C VAL A 798 14.76 -1.16 34.89
N GLY A 799 13.70 -0.58 34.27
CA GLY A 799 12.94 -1.20 33.20
C GLY A 799 11.85 -2.14 33.70
N GLY A 800 12.03 -3.40 33.51
CA GLY A 800 11.08 -4.43 33.94
C GLY A 800 9.98 -4.70 32.93
N LEU A 801 10.25 -4.52 31.62
CA LEU A 801 9.35 -4.90 30.53
C LEU A 801 9.56 -6.36 30.10
N LEU A 802 10.83 -6.77 30.00
CA LEU A 802 11.21 -8.11 29.55
C LEU A 802 11.18 -9.13 30.70
N SER A 803 11.40 -8.68 31.92
CA SER A 803 11.34 -9.52 33.12
C SER A 803 10.92 -8.70 34.32
N TRP A 804 10.21 -9.34 35.25
CA TRP A 804 9.82 -8.68 36.51
C TRP A 804 11.04 -8.12 37.27
N LYS A 805 10.93 -6.86 37.67
CA LYS A 805 11.91 -6.14 38.50
C LYS A 805 11.20 -5.46 39.64
N LYS A 806 11.83 -5.43 40.81
CA LYS A 806 11.39 -4.57 41.91
C LYS A 806 11.47 -3.13 41.45
N GLU A 807 10.38 -2.36 41.62
CA GLU A 807 10.22 -0.97 41.09
C GLU A 807 10.15 -0.84 39.56
N GLY A 808 10.15 -1.98 38.84
CA GLY A 808 9.96 -2.02 37.40
C GLY A 808 8.50 -1.89 36.96
N GLU A 809 8.20 -2.27 35.72
CA GLU A 809 6.83 -2.34 35.23
C GLU A 809 6.05 -3.44 35.96
N LYS A 810 4.74 -3.29 36.02
CA LYS A 810 3.87 -4.29 36.63
C LYS A 810 3.70 -5.49 35.70
N HIS A 811 3.77 -6.70 36.28
CA HIS A 811 3.49 -7.95 35.61
C HIS A 811 2.26 -8.63 36.22
N ALA A 812 1.44 -9.26 35.39
CA ALA A 812 0.38 -10.15 35.85
C ALA A 812 0.97 -11.36 36.58
N PHE A 813 2.08 -11.90 36.06
CA PHE A 813 2.88 -12.94 36.68
C PHE A 813 4.06 -12.34 37.42
N ASN A 814 3.90 -12.16 38.72
CA ASN A 814 4.95 -11.64 39.59
C ASN A 814 5.35 -12.72 40.64
N PRO A 815 6.43 -12.56 41.41
CA PRO A 815 6.91 -13.57 42.34
C PRO A 815 5.84 -14.09 43.31
N GLU A 816 4.95 -13.22 43.76
CA GLU A 816 3.89 -13.57 44.69
C GLU A 816 2.78 -14.41 44.03
N THR A 817 2.28 -14.00 42.86
CA THR A 817 1.27 -14.78 42.12
C THR A 817 1.80 -16.14 41.66
N ILE A 818 3.07 -16.19 41.22
CA ILE A 818 3.72 -17.45 40.83
C ILE A 818 3.87 -18.36 42.04
N SER A 819 4.35 -17.83 43.19
CA SER A 819 4.49 -18.59 44.43
C SER A 819 3.14 -19.17 44.89
N LEU A 820 2.09 -18.35 44.91
CA LEU A 820 0.76 -18.80 45.31
C LEU A 820 0.24 -19.92 44.35
N LEU A 821 0.43 -19.76 43.06
CA LEU A 821 0.02 -20.78 42.10
C LEU A 821 0.80 -22.09 42.27
N GLN A 822 2.13 -22.01 42.38
CA GLN A 822 2.98 -23.19 42.57
C GLN A 822 2.67 -23.94 43.90
N HIS A 823 2.55 -23.20 45.01
CA HIS A 823 2.20 -23.83 46.28
C HIS A 823 0.81 -24.42 46.29
N SER A 824 -0.19 -23.79 45.65
CA SER A 824 -1.53 -24.33 45.57
C SER A 824 -1.58 -25.63 44.80
N THR A 825 -0.81 -25.76 43.70
CA THR A 825 -0.75 -26.97 42.89
C THR A 825 0.08 -28.08 43.55
N ILE A 826 1.24 -27.75 44.11
CA ILE A 826 2.12 -28.73 44.80
C ILE A 826 1.41 -29.34 46.03
N LYS A 827 0.74 -28.50 46.80
CA LYS A 827 0.05 -28.93 48.05
C LYS A 827 -1.38 -29.38 47.80
N ASN A 828 -1.90 -29.30 46.58
CA ASN A 828 -3.31 -29.50 46.23
C ASN A 828 -4.25 -28.70 47.16
N ASP A 829 -3.88 -27.45 47.50
CA ASP A 829 -4.57 -26.60 48.45
C ASP A 829 -5.44 -25.56 47.72
N TYR A 830 -6.76 -25.83 47.74
CA TYR A 830 -7.76 -24.98 47.13
C TYR A 830 -7.86 -23.59 47.77
N SER A 831 -7.53 -23.44 49.03
CA SER A 831 -7.55 -22.16 49.76
C SER A 831 -6.43 -21.23 49.24
N LEU A 832 -5.26 -21.79 48.95
CA LEU A 832 -4.17 -21.06 48.31
C LEU A 832 -4.52 -20.67 46.83
N PHE A 833 -5.22 -21.59 46.13
CA PHE A 833 -5.72 -21.28 44.78
C PHE A 833 -6.72 -20.12 44.80
N LYS A 834 -7.65 -20.09 45.75
CA LYS A 834 -8.58 -18.96 45.93
C LYS A 834 -7.84 -17.64 46.23
N LYS A 835 -6.78 -17.66 47.04
CA LYS A 835 -5.94 -16.49 47.29
C LYS A 835 -5.24 -16.03 46.00
N TYR A 836 -4.68 -16.96 45.21
CA TYR A 836 -4.11 -16.69 43.91
C TYR A 836 -5.14 -16.05 42.98
N SER A 837 -6.30 -16.66 42.81
CA SER A 837 -7.37 -16.20 41.93
C SER A 837 -7.87 -14.81 42.31
N SER A 838 -8.15 -14.58 43.60
CA SER A 838 -8.53 -13.26 44.11
C SER A 838 -7.47 -12.21 43.84
N LYS A 839 -6.17 -12.56 43.98
CA LYS A 839 -5.07 -11.61 43.77
C LYS A 839 -4.91 -11.29 42.27
N VAL A 840 -4.97 -12.29 41.41
CA VAL A 840 -4.92 -12.12 39.94
C VAL A 840 -6.10 -11.27 39.47
N ASN A 841 -7.31 -11.53 39.97
CA ASN A 841 -8.49 -10.73 39.61
C ASN A 841 -8.37 -9.28 40.08
N HIS A 842 -7.71 -9.03 41.20
CA HIS A 842 -7.46 -7.66 41.70
C HIS A 842 -6.35 -6.93 40.90
N LEU A 843 -5.33 -7.66 40.43
CA LEU A 843 -4.24 -7.14 39.62
C LEU A 843 -4.68 -6.88 38.19
N ASN A 844 -5.74 -7.53 37.70
CA ASN A 844 -6.20 -7.46 36.32
C ASN A 844 -6.76 -6.10 35.86
N LYS A 845 -6.84 -5.08 36.73
CA LYS A 845 -7.16 -3.71 36.31
C LYS A 845 -6.16 -3.09 35.31
N THR A 846 -5.09 -3.81 35.00
CA THR A 846 -4.05 -3.43 34.03
C THR A 846 -4.29 -3.93 32.62
N SER A 847 -5.34 -4.74 32.38
CA SER A 847 -5.69 -5.24 31.06
C SER A 847 -7.03 -4.65 30.56
N ILE A 848 -7.18 -4.46 29.25
CA ILE A 848 -8.44 -4.01 28.64
C ILE A 848 -9.57 -4.97 29.02
N ARG A 849 -9.32 -6.28 28.96
CA ARG A 849 -10.31 -7.32 29.24
C ARG A 849 -10.96 -7.18 30.61
N SER A 850 -10.20 -6.81 31.63
CA SER A 850 -10.69 -6.65 33.02
C SER A 850 -11.52 -5.39 33.23
N ASN A 851 -11.57 -4.49 32.25
CA ASN A 851 -12.40 -3.30 32.29
C ASN A 851 -13.75 -3.47 31.59
N PHE A 852 -14.01 -4.66 31.00
CA PHE A 852 -15.33 -4.98 30.47
C PHE A 852 -16.21 -5.49 31.61
N ASP A 853 -17.40 -4.90 31.75
CA ASP A 853 -18.45 -5.35 32.67
C ASP A 853 -19.49 -6.09 31.84
N PHE A 854 -19.84 -7.33 32.28
CA PHE A 854 -20.90 -8.09 31.65
C PHE A 854 -22.19 -7.86 32.47
N ASN A 855 -23.11 -7.09 31.94
CA ASN A 855 -24.47 -7.05 32.43
C ASN A 855 -25.16 -8.37 31.99
N PHE A 856 -25.36 -9.27 32.96
CA PHE A 856 -26.17 -10.48 32.77
C PHE A 856 -27.64 -10.14 32.90
#